data_e6b2c030d50ff2311a8c1a174af23019
#
_entry.id   e6b2c030d50ff2311a8c1a174af23019
#
_cell.length_a   1.000
_cell.length_b   1.000
_cell.length_c   1.000
_cell.angle_alpha   90.00
_cell.angle_beta   90.00
_cell.angle_gamma   90.00
#
_symmetry.space_group_name_H-M   'P 1'
#
loop_
_entity.id
_entity.type
_entity.pdbx_description
1 polymer ?
#
loop_
_entity_poly.entity_id
_entity_poly.type
_entity_poly.pdbx_seq_one_letter_code
_entity_poly.pdbx_strand_id
1 'polypeptide(L)'
;MTETTLSKIETLAAERKALIAQLSANPKGLSWCREHSDLVDRALLEVYAFVSTEHPVLHNLAVIATGGYGRRQMSPHSDVDLTVVPRDDDSSPEMDKAIRMFFREIHSAIGSVLKIGIGYSYRLIADAPGLDAKTRTGLLDARLVAGPHQVLQSLNEELEATLAAGEFILEKIRERNAAFEKYHATPLVVEPHLKEGAGGIRCFHCANWLRIAIGEREASPTRAFEKIVRTRNLLHALAGKTQDQLTRSRQDQMAEILKQDSFEMMSEVALAASEVHEQYLQAREKLHETRFALSKNVVALRGEARIAGNADAGESAVGVSIATALGLRVSDLPVLVGSRISGAAAVFAISTGEKTLRNLDRSGLLEHLLPELTRCRALMPRDDVHRYTVFEHTLQVVRFLDHADEHVWLREVRDGIHDLEPLYFAALLHDIGKYDTSAPHSETGAKMAEEICARWHLSSELRDVVCWLILEHLTMMRFIRLRDIYNPDTIRDFAAIVGDRQRLDMLTLLTWADVNAVAPQAWTPAQEAFIIELHRRTAEALEASDPIPFDAAQQRQRLMRQLRADVPEEDLQSFVESLPAYYLASTPPNLVKLHYQLVKKAEQGEPTVETFTQAELGATDFTVCTKDAPGLLSKLLGVLYAFDLSVVGIRACTTETSTPVALDTFTVNFGGRPVPAATRASVGNAVLAVARGERDVEAVLQERGKDPNREQEIFTYSFWPGSPGVLEVRAPRGRGMPYRLSRLIARQGWNTFAARVGQWADSAAATFYIGGANGKPLTAEDLDQVLRPHI
;
A
#
# COMPACT_ATOMS: atom_id res chain seq x y z
N MET A 1 -36.05 35.51 11.60
CA MET A 1 -36.76 35.44 12.94
C MET A 1 -37.37 36.77 13.28
N THR A 2 -38.53 36.76 14.03
CA THR A 2 -39.09 37.97 14.60
C THR A 2 -38.22 38.52 15.75
N GLU A 3 -38.39 39.80 16.10
CA GLU A 3 -37.69 40.44 17.23
C GLU A 3 -37.94 39.70 18.56
N THR A 4 -39.15 39.21 18.77
CA THR A 4 -39.55 38.40 19.93
C THR A 4 -38.80 37.03 19.97
N THR A 5 -38.72 36.34 18.83
CA THR A 5 -37.96 35.05 18.74
C THR A 5 -36.47 35.28 18.99
N LEU A 6 -35.89 36.33 18.41
CA LEU A 6 -34.50 36.66 18.59
C LEU A 6 -34.14 36.94 20.07
N SER A 7 -35.00 37.75 20.77
CA SER A 7 -34.84 38.07 22.20
C SER A 7 -34.86 36.80 23.08
N LYS A 8 -35.69 35.81 22.76
CA LYS A 8 -35.70 34.51 23.45
C LYS A 8 -34.41 33.77 23.23
N ILE A 9 -33.86 33.72 21.99
CA ILE A 9 -32.61 33.05 21.66
C ILE A 9 -31.43 33.73 22.36
N GLU A 10 -31.38 35.05 22.43
CA GLU A 10 -30.38 35.81 23.18
C GLU A 10 -30.42 35.50 24.69
N THR A 11 -31.60 35.32 25.26
CA THR A 11 -31.78 34.90 26.66
C THR A 11 -31.17 33.51 26.86
N LEU A 12 -31.44 32.55 25.94
CA LEU A 12 -30.82 31.21 25.98
C LEU A 12 -29.31 31.24 25.82
N ALA A 13 -28.76 32.17 25.03
CA ALA A 13 -27.32 32.34 24.90
C ALA A 13 -26.69 32.82 26.21
N ALA A 14 -27.35 33.73 26.94
CA ALA A 14 -26.91 34.19 28.27
C ALA A 14 -26.99 33.06 29.31
N GLU A 15 -28.07 32.25 29.30
CA GLU A 15 -28.19 31.04 30.14
C GLU A 15 -27.09 30.03 29.84
N ARG A 16 -26.77 29.78 28.58
CA ARG A 16 -25.69 28.90 28.18
C ARG A 16 -24.32 29.37 28.72
N LYS A 17 -24.05 30.66 28.57
CA LYS A 17 -22.79 31.24 29.07
C LYS A 17 -22.67 31.09 30.60
N ALA A 18 -23.75 31.29 31.33
CA ALA A 18 -23.80 31.10 32.79
C ALA A 18 -23.62 29.62 33.16
N LEU A 19 -24.25 28.71 32.40
CA LEU A 19 -24.13 27.27 32.61
C LEU A 19 -22.70 26.78 32.42
N ILE A 20 -21.98 27.28 31.40
CA ILE A 20 -20.57 26.93 31.18
C ILE A 20 -19.70 27.47 32.33
N ALA A 21 -19.93 28.71 32.75
CA ALA A 21 -19.16 29.35 33.84
C ALA A 21 -19.31 28.58 35.18
N GLN A 22 -20.43 27.95 35.44
CA GLN A 22 -20.68 27.16 36.65
C GLN A 22 -19.76 25.94 36.74
N LEU A 23 -19.27 25.40 35.63
CA LEU A 23 -18.40 24.21 35.63
C LEU A 23 -17.08 24.43 36.37
N SER A 24 -16.54 25.68 36.38
CA SER A 24 -15.34 26.01 37.12
C SER A 24 -15.55 26.04 38.62
N ALA A 25 -16.77 26.31 39.10
CA ALA A 25 -17.11 26.32 40.51
C ALA A 25 -17.69 24.98 41.01
N ASN A 26 -18.44 24.31 40.16
CA ASN A 26 -19.10 23.01 40.45
C ASN A 26 -19.09 22.11 39.23
N PRO A 27 -17.99 21.38 39.00
CA PRO A 27 -17.87 20.48 37.86
C PRO A 27 -18.90 19.35 37.91
N LYS A 28 -19.69 19.21 36.83
CA LYS A 28 -20.73 18.21 36.66
C LYS A 28 -20.47 17.44 35.36
N GLY A 29 -20.93 16.19 35.26
CA GLY A 29 -20.83 15.33 34.10
C GLY A 29 -22.13 15.29 33.28
N LEU A 30 -22.77 14.14 33.24
CA LEU A 30 -23.96 13.89 32.42
C LEU A 30 -25.17 14.79 32.74
N SER A 31 -25.36 15.16 34.01
CA SER A 31 -26.43 16.09 34.39
C SER A 31 -26.27 17.43 33.72
N TRP A 32 -25.06 17.95 33.67
CA TRP A 32 -24.74 19.18 32.95
C TRP A 32 -24.97 19.05 31.44
N CYS A 33 -24.53 17.94 30.87
CA CYS A 33 -24.74 17.66 29.43
C CYS A 33 -26.22 17.63 29.06
N ARG A 34 -27.08 17.11 29.94
CA ARG A 34 -28.51 17.10 29.73
C ARG A 34 -29.09 18.53 29.76
N GLU A 35 -28.74 19.30 30.80
CA GLU A 35 -29.14 20.72 30.94
C GLU A 35 -28.71 21.52 29.70
N HIS A 36 -27.50 21.30 29.19
CA HIS A 36 -27.01 21.97 27.98
C HIS A 36 -27.75 21.53 26.72
N SER A 37 -28.02 20.25 26.58
CA SER A 37 -28.81 19.72 25.44
C SER A 37 -30.28 20.24 25.47
N ASP A 38 -30.88 20.29 26.64
CA ASP A 38 -32.25 20.83 26.82
C ASP A 38 -32.34 22.33 26.49
N LEU A 39 -31.26 23.07 26.75
CA LEU A 39 -31.17 24.50 26.35
C LEU A 39 -31.12 24.62 24.82
N VAL A 40 -30.34 23.75 24.16
CA VAL A 40 -30.27 23.72 22.69
C VAL A 40 -31.63 23.29 22.09
N ASP A 41 -32.28 22.29 22.71
CA ASP A 41 -33.63 21.87 22.30
C ASP A 41 -34.60 23.04 22.32
N ARG A 42 -34.61 23.84 23.41
CA ARG A 42 -35.49 25.05 23.48
C ARG A 42 -35.21 26.04 22.35
N ALA A 43 -33.95 26.30 22.03
CA ALA A 43 -33.60 27.20 20.94
C ALA A 43 -34.05 26.64 19.57
N LEU A 44 -33.88 25.35 19.32
CA LEU A 44 -34.37 24.73 18.09
C LEU A 44 -35.88 24.70 17.97
N LEU A 45 -36.60 24.48 19.06
CA LEU A 45 -38.07 24.51 19.10
C LEU A 45 -38.61 25.90 18.81
N GLU A 46 -38.00 27.00 19.31
CA GLU A 46 -38.38 28.36 18.95
C GLU A 46 -38.17 28.64 17.46
N VAL A 47 -37.06 28.16 16.87
CA VAL A 47 -36.83 28.30 15.42
C VAL A 47 -37.82 27.46 14.62
N TYR A 48 -38.05 26.20 15.02
CA TYR A 48 -39.02 25.33 14.35
C TYR A 48 -40.45 25.91 14.36
N ALA A 49 -40.90 26.41 15.51
CA ALA A 49 -42.22 27.06 15.65
C ALA A 49 -42.32 28.32 14.76
N PHE A 50 -41.30 29.16 14.73
CA PHE A 50 -41.27 30.32 13.86
C PHE A 50 -41.38 29.94 12.38
N VAL A 51 -40.55 29.02 11.90
CA VAL A 51 -40.56 28.65 10.48
C VAL A 51 -41.84 27.89 10.11
N SER A 52 -42.39 27.06 11.02
CA SER A 52 -43.68 26.36 10.79
C SER A 52 -44.87 27.32 10.65
N THR A 53 -44.81 28.50 11.26
CA THR A 53 -45.84 29.55 11.08
C THR A 53 -45.79 30.15 9.66
N GLU A 54 -44.60 30.34 9.13
CA GLU A 54 -44.37 30.85 7.77
C GLU A 54 -44.58 29.77 6.68
N HIS A 55 -44.17 28.52 7.01
CA HIS A 55 -44.23 27.36 6.13
C HIS A 55 -44.89 26.16 6.84
N PRO A 56 -46.21 26.02 6.83
CA PRO A 56 -46.94 24.94 7.55
C PRO A 56 -46.52 23.52 7.15
N VAL A 57 -45.99 23.33 5.93
CA VAL A 57 -45.50 22.04 5.46
C VAL A 57 -44.36 21.51 6.35
N LEU A 58 -43.62 22.37 7.06
CA LEU A 58 -42.58 22.00 7.99
C LEU A 58 -43.06 21.10 9.15
N HIS A 59 -44.35 21.13 9.49
CA HIS A 59 -44.93 20.20 10.48
C HIS A 59 -44.78 18.73 10.08
N ASN A 60 -44.55 18.44 8.79
CA ASN A 60 -44.24 17.10 8.27
C ASN A 60 -42.74 16.78 8.27
N LEU A 61 -41.87 17.67 8.75
CA LEU A 61 -40.43 17.45 8.84
C LEU A 61 -40.03 17.04 10.26
N ALA A 62 -39.45 15.88 10.41
CA ALA A 62 -38.81 15.47 11.67
C ALA A 62 -37.43 16.09 11.79
N VAL A 63 -37.13 16.75 12.89
CA VAL A 63 -35.84 17.29 13.27
C VAL A 63 -35.24 16.34 14.33
N ILE A 64 -34.22 15.64 13.96
CA ILE A 64 -33.63 14.56 14.72
C ILE A 64 -32.23 14.95 15.19
N ALA A 65 -32.01 14.95 16.50
CA ALA A 65 -30.68 15.07 17.09
C ALA A 65 -29.93 13.76 16.97
N THR A 66 -28.66 13.80 16.58
CA THR A 66 -27.81 12.60 16.38
C THR A 66 -26.52 12.70 17.17
N GLY A 67 -25.75 11.61 17.27
CA GLY A 67 -24.48 11.58 17.93
C GLY A 67 -24.50 12.08 19.38
N GLY A 68 -23.56 12.93 19.77
CA GLY A 68 -23.46 13.47 21.14
C GLY A 68 -24.68 14.28 21.57
N TYR A 69 -25.32 14.97 20.65
CA TYR A 69 -26.56 15.71 20.89
C TYR A 69 -27.75 14.77 21.00
N GLY A 70 -27.83 13.74 20.18
CA GLY A 70 -28.89 12.71 20.29
C GLY A 70 -28.89 12.03 21.65
N ARG A 71 -27.73 11.65 22.17
CA ARG A 71 -27.52 11.02 23.49
C ARG A 71 -27.70 12.00 24.68
N ARG A 72 -27.89 13.29 24.43
CA ARG A 72 -27.89 14.33 25.47
C ARG A 72 -26.55 14.38 26.25
N GLN A 73 -25.46 14.20 25.54
CA GLN A 73 -24.09 14.14 26.10
C GLN A 73 -23.17 15.23 25.48
N MET A 74 -23.74 16.40 25.18
CA MET A 74 -22.99 17.53 24.65
C MET A 74 -22.12 18.18 25.74
N SER A 75 -20.81 18.14 25.56
CA SER A 75 -19.87 18.96 26.35
C SER A 75 -19.94 20.45 25.93
N PRO A 76 -19.36 21.40 26.69
CA PRO A 76 -19.51 22.84 26.49
C PRO A 76 -19.25 23.36 25.07
N HIS A 77 -18.32 22.78 24.36
CA HIS A 77 -17.94 23.17 22.99
C HIS A 77 -18.11 22.07 21.97
N SER A 78 -19.08 21.12 22.21
CA SER A 78 -19.49 20.14 21.22
C SER A 78 -20.38 20.78 20.16
N ASP A 79 -20.30 20.27 18.93
CA ASP A 79 -21.21 20.65 17.85
C ASP A 79 -22.59 20.05 18.05
N VAL A 80 -23.60 20.68 17.44
CA VAL A 80 -24.98 20.20 17.33
C VAL A 80 -25.09 19.43 16.00
N ASP A 81 -25.26 18.11 16.08
CA ASP A 81 -25.51 17.27 14.91
C ASP A 81 -27.01 17.03 14.72
N LEU A 82 -27.52 17.39 13.55
CA LEU A 82 -28.92 17.28 13.19
C LEU A 82 -29.11 16.48 11.90
N THR A 83 -30.13 15.66 11.87
CA THR A 83 -30.66 15.07 10.64
C THR A 83 -32.12 15.47 10.49
N VAL A 84 -32.52 16.00 9.33
CA VAL A 84 -33.91 16.28 9.04
C VAL A 84 -34.43 15.26 8.04
N VAL A 85 -35.62 14.75 8.32
CA VAL A 85 -36.26 13.69 7.54
C VAL A 85 -37.72 14.10 7.27
N PRO A 86 -38.13 14.27 6.00
CA PRO A 86 -39.52 14.57 5.66
C PRO A 86 -40.36 13.31 5.83
N ARG A 87 -41.61 13.54 6.17
CA ARG A 87 -42.65 12.49 6.22
C ARG A 87 -42.91 11.98 4.81
N ASP A 88 -43.01 10.66 4.67
CA ASP A 88 -43.35 9.99 3.41
C ASP A 88 -42.35 10.35 2.26
N ASP A 89 -41.10 10.67 2.63
CA ASP A 89 -40.04 11.10 1.71
C ASP A 89 -40.43 12.28 0.80
N ASP A 90 -41.26 13.21 1.34
CA ASP A 90 -41.74 14.42 0.62
C ASP A 90 -40.56 15.30 0.17
N SER A 91 -40.32 15.36 -1.13
CA SER A 91 -39.36 16.21 -1.81
C SER A 91 -39.99 17.34 -2.62
N SER A 92 -41.19 17.79 -2.22
CA SER A 92 -41.89 18.89 -2.89
C SER A 92 -41.10 20.22 -2.84
N PRO A 93 -41.28 21.12 -3.82
CA PRO A 93 -40.67 22.46 -3.79
C PRO A 93 -40.99 23.27 -2.54
N GLU A 94 -42.19 23.06 -1.98
CA GLU A 94 -42.65 23.71 -0.75
C GLU A 94 -41.85 23.21 0.47
N MET A 95 -41.66 21.92 0.57
CA MET A 95 -40.82 21.29 1.62
C MET A 95 -39.38 21.77 1.50
N ASP A 96 -38.79 21.76 0.30
CA ASP A 96 -37.43 22.20 0.05
C ASP A 96 -37.22 23.67 0.45
N LYS A 97 -38.18 24.54 0.13
CA LYS A 97 -38.15 25.95 0.55
C LYS A 97 -38.23 26.10 2.08
N ALA A 98 -39.08 25.34 2.74
CA ALA A 98 -39.23 25.35 4.20
C ALA A 98 -37.94 24.86 4.90
N ILE A 99 -37.33 23.81 4.39
CA ILE A 99 -36.03 23.27 4.88
C ILE A 99 -34.89 24.28 4.74
N ARG A 100 -34.78 24.96 3.59
CA ARG A 100 -33.75 26.00 3.40
C ARG A 100 -33.93 27.18 4.38
N MET A 101 -35.19 27.60 4.61
CA MET A 101 -35.45 28.62 5.59
C MET A 101 -35.12 28.16 7.00
N PHE A 102 -35.52 26.95 7.36
CA PHE A 102 -35.21 26.37 8.67
C PHE A 102 -33.69 26.33 8.94
N PHE A 103 -32.91 25.86 8.00
CA PHE A 103 -31.46 25.83 8.17
C PHE A 103 -30.82 27.21 8.25
N ARG A 104 -31.34 28.20 7.49
CA ARG A 104 -30.87 29.58 7.60
C ARG A 104 -31.12 30.14 9.01
N GLU A 105 -32.33 29.91 9.54
CA GLU A 105 -32.69 30.42 10.86
C GLU A 105 -31.99 29.66 11.99
N ILE A 106 -31.75 28.35 11.86
CA ILE A 106 -30.88 27.57 12.79
C ILE A 106 -29.48 28.12 12.79
N HIS A 107 -28.91 28.41 11.62
CA HIS A 107 -27.52 28.94 11.55
C HIS A 107 -27.43 30.31 12.23
N SER A 108 -28.48 31.14 12.12
CA SER A 108 -28.58 32.41 12.87
C SER A 108 -28.68 32.18 14.38
N ALA A 109 -29.62 31.35 14.83
CA ALA A 109 -29.93 31.14 16.26
C ALA A 109 -28.80 30.37 16.96
N ILE A 110 -28.45 29.19 16.47
CA ILE A 110 -27.49 28.29 17.10
C ILE A 110 -26.04 28.70 16.76
N GLY A 111 -25.75 28.92 15.47
CA GLY A 111 -24.42 29.26 15.00
C GLY A 111 -23.95 30.66 15.44
N SER A 112 -24.74 31.67 15.16
CA SER A 112 -24.33 33.07 15.40
C SER A 112 -24.61 33.56 16.83
N VAL A 113 -25.79 33.26 17.40
CA VAL A 113 -26.18 33.75 18.70
C VAL A 113 -25.67 32.85 19.84
N LEU A 114 -25.95 31.54 19.79
CA LEU A 114 -25.45 30.57 20.80
C LEU A 114 -23.96 30.25 20.62
N LYS A 115 -23.38 30.54 19.46
CA LYS A 115 -21.99 30.24 19.12
C LYS A 115 -21.66 28.74 19.27
N ILE A 116 -22.47 27.88 18.70
CA ILE A 116 -22.29 26.44 18.64
C ILE A 116 -22.11 26.01 17.18
N GLY A 117 -21.12 25.17 16.88
CA GLY A 117 -20.96 24.54 15.56
C GLY A 117 -22.17 23.66 15.22
N ILE A 118 -22.59 23.65 13.97
CA ILE A 118 -23.75 22.90 13.50
C ILE A 118 -23.30 21.98 12.37
N GLY A 119 -23.50 20.68 12.56
CA GLY A 119 -23.54 19.67 11.51
C GLY A 119 -24.98 19.34 11.18
N TYR A 120 -25.34 19.37 9.90
CA TYR A 120 -26.71 18.96 9.50
C TYR A 120 -26.69 18.11 8.25
N SER A 121 -27.67 17.23 8.15
CA SER A 121 -27.94 16.42 6.98
C SER A 121 -29.41 16.34 6.66
N TYR A 122 -29.76 16.25 5.38
CA TYR A 122 -31.06 15.89 4.88
C TYR A 122 -31.03 14.44 4.44
N ARG A 123 -32.04 13.66 4.83
CA ARG A 123 -32.13 12.24 4.48
C ARG A 123 -33.59 11.88 4.19
N LEU A 124 -33.77 10.89 3.33
CA LEU A 124 -35.00 10.19 3.13
C LEU A 124 -34.98 8.88 3.91
N ILE A 125 -36.17 8.36 4.27
CA ILE A 125 -36.24 7.02 4.91
C ILE A 125 -35.71 5.96 3.94
N ALA A 126 -35.99 6.12 2.64
CA ALA A 126 -35.50 5.24 1.58
C ALA A 126 -33.96 5.21 1.43
N ASP A 127 -33.23 6.19 1.97
CA ASP A 127 -31.76 6.22 1.94
C ASP A 127 -31.12 5.23 2.94
N ALA A 128 -31.87 4.72 3.93
CA ALA A 128 -31.36 3.93 5.05
C ALA A 128 -30.50 2.71 4.63
N PRO A 129 -30.84 1.94 3.57
CA PRO A 129 -30.01 0.81 3.13
C PRO A 129 -28.62 1.22 2.64
N GLY A 130 -28.48 2.42 2.04
CA GLY A 130 -27.24 2.94 1.43
C GLY A 130 -26.40 3.83 2.34
N LEU A 131 -26.73 3.96 3.62
CA LEU A 131 -26.02 4.83 4.54
C LEU A 131 -24.63 4.28 4.88
N ASP A 132 -23.63 5.16 4.85
CA ASP A 132 -22.29 4.85 5.38
C ASP A 132 -22.36 4.60 6.90
N ALA A 133 -21.40 3.84 7.42
CA ALA A 133 -21.42 3.42 8.80
C ALA A 133 -21.28 4.55 9.81
N LYS A 134 -20.64 5.66 9.48
CA LYS A 134 -20.55 6.84 10.35
C LYS A 134 -21.93 7.48 10.51
N THR A 135 -22.64 7.68 9.42
CA THR A 135 -24.01 8.22 9.40
C THR A 135 -24.95 7.27 10.14
N ARG A 136 -24.90 5.97 9.83
CA ARG A 136 -25.69 4.94 10.51
C ARG A 136 -25.45 4.93 12.01
N THR A 137 -24.17 5.00 12.45
CA THR A 137 -23.83 5.10 13.87
C THR A 137 -24.44 6.33 14.55
N GLY A 138 -24.44 7.49 13.86
CA GLY A 138 -25.06 8.71 14.39
C GLY A 138 -26.57 8.54 14.57
N LEU A 139 -27.23 7.82 13.67
CA LEU A 139 -28.67 7.58 13.71
C LEU A 139 -29.09 6.51 14.73
N LEU A 140 -28.19 5.60 15.14
CA LEU A 140 -28.47 4.70 16.29
C LEU A 140 -28.69 5.48 17.60
N ASP A 141 -28.12 6.67 17.72
CA ASP A 141 -28.27 7.59 18.85
C ASP A 141 -29.39 8.61 18.60
N ALA A 142 -30.26 8.39 17.62
CA ALA A 142 -31.27 9.37 17.17
C ALA A 142 -32.30 9.71 18.24
N ARG A 143 -32.63 10.99 18.36
CA ARG A 143 -33.64 11.50 19.25
C ARG A 143 -34.45 12.60 18.55
N LEU A 144 -35.76 12.48 18.56
CA LEU A 144 -36.64 13.53 18.01
C LEU A 144 -36.55 14.82 18.87
N VAL A 145 -36.32 15.95 18.20
CA VAL A 145 -36.39 17.29 18.79
C VAL A 145 -37.71 17.96 18.43
N ALA A 146 -38.11 17.91 17.15
CA ALA A 146 -39.33 18.49 16.66
C ALA A 146 -39.92 17.67 15.51
N GLY A 147 -41.20 17.82 15.23
CA GLY A 147 -41.91 17.18 14.12
C GLY A 147 -42.58 15.86 14.49
N PRO A 148 -43.04 15.07 13.50
CA PRO A 148 -43.83 13.87 13.70
C PRO A 148 -43.03 12.69 14.22
N HIS A 149 -43.45 12.10 15.32
CA HIS A 149 -42.79 10.93 15.93
C HIS A 149 -42.74 9.70 15.02
N GLN A 150 -43.77 9.54 14.18
CA GLN A 150 -43.86 8.40 13.25
C GLN A 150 -42.68 8.36 12.29
N VAL A 151 -42.14 9.51 11.87
CA VAL A 151 -40.96 9.57 10.96
C VAL A 151 -39.74 8.97 11.61
N LEU A 152 -39.44 9.29 12.88
CA LEU A 152 -38.33 8.67 13.61
C LEU A 152 -38.56 7.17 13.81
N GLN A 153 -39.81 6.76 14.07
CA GLN A 153 -40.15 5.35 14.22
C GLN A 153 -39.89 4.58 12.91
N SER A 154 -40.43 5.07 11.78
CA SER A 154 -40.18 4.41 10.47
C SER A 154 -38.68 4.39 10.07
N LEU A 155 -37.95 5.46 10.38
CA LEU A 155 -36.52 5.48 10.14
C LEU A 155 -35.79 4.42 10.97
N ASN A 156 -36.14 4.27 12.26
CA ASN A 156 -35.52 3.25 13.12
C ASN A 156 -35.86 1.82 12.66
N GLU A 157 -37.10 1.57 12.27
CA GLU A 157 -37.53 0.29 11.71
C GLU A 157 -36.73 -0.10 10.47
N GLU A 158 -36.49 0.86 9.56
CA GLU A 158 -35.69 0.64 8.35
C GLU A 158 -34.21 0.47 8.66
N LEU A 159 -33.67 1.24 9.61
CA LEU A 159 -32.28 1.08 10.05
C LEU A 159 -32.04 -0.30 10.70
N GLU A 160 -32.97 -0.79 11.51
CA GLU A 160 -32.91 -2.12 12.11
C GLU A 160 -33.03 -3.22 11.06
N ALA A 161 -33.97 -3.09 10.12
CA ALA A 161 -34.18 -4.07 9.05
C ALA A 161 -32.98 -4.19 8.09
N THR A 162 -32.24 -3.13 7.92
CA THR A 162 -31.09 -3.04 7.00
C THR A 162 -29.72 -3.13 7.71
N LEU A 163 -29.69 -3.33 9.04
CA LEU A 163 -28.44 -3.41 9.79
C LEU A 163 -27.71 -4.73 9.50
N ALA A 164 -26.62 -4.65 8.74
CA ALA A 164 -25.67 -5.74 8.60
C ALA A 164 -24.81 -5.82 9.87
N ALA A 165 -25.27 -6.56 10.89
CA ALA A 165 -24.68 -6.55 12.24
C ALA A 165 -23.19 -6.90 12.23
N GLY A 166 -22.77 -7.91 11.45
CA GLY A 166 -21.38 -8.34 11.36
C GLY A 166 -20.46 -7.27 10.77
N GLU A 167 -20.87 -6.64 9.67
CA GLU A 167 -20.12 -5.56 9.04
C GLU A 167 -20.02 -4.34 9.98
N PHE A 168 -21.13 -3.96 10.58
CA PHE A 168 -21.16 -2.86 11.54
C PHE A 168 -20.24 -3.11 12.73
N ILE A 169 -20.29 -4.29 13.34
CA ILE A 169 -19.42 -4.69 14.45
C ILE A 169 -17.94 -4.60 14.03
N LEU A 170 -17.61 -5.18 12.88
CA LEU A 170 -16.25 -5.19 12.36
C LEU A 170 -15.72 -3.77 12.17
N GLU A 171 -16.53 -2.90 11.59
CA GLU A 171 -16.15 -1.51 11.36
C GLU A 171 -15.94 -0.73 12.67
N LYS A 172 -16.84 -0.88 13.64
CA LYS A 172 -16.66 -0.23 14.96
C LYS A 172 -15.40 -0.69 15.68
N ILE A 173 -15.04 -1.95 15.55
CA ILE A 173 -13.79 -2.48 16.10
C ILE A 173 -12.57 -1.90 15.36
N ARG A 174 -12.62 -1.81 14.01
CA ARG A 174 -11.54 -1.20 13.21
C ARG A 174 -11.34 0.28 13.56
N GLU A 175 -12.43 1.05 13.68
CA GLU A 175 -12.37 2.46 14.12
C GLU A 175 -11.68 2.59 15.50
N ARG A 176 -12.00 1.71 16.45
CA ARG A 176 -11.37 1.73 17.77
C ARG A 176 -9.90 1.35 17.74
N ASN A 177 -9.54 0.33 16.95
CA ASN A 177 -8.15 -0.08 16.80
C ASN A 177 -7.31 1.07 16.20
N ALA A 178 -7.78 1.70 15.12
CA ALA A 178 -7.10 2.85 14.52
C ALA A 178 -6.94 4.04 15.50
N ALA A 179 -7.96 4.29 16.34
CA ALA A 179 -7.86 5.32 17.37
C ALA A 179 -6.84 4.93 18.47
N PHE A 180 -6.76 3.64 18.83
CA PHE A 180 -5.81 3.16 19.82
C PHE A 180 -4.36 3.24 19.31
N GLU A 181 -4.12 2.98 18.03
CA GLU A 181 -2.82 3.21 17.40
C GLU A 181 -2.38 4.67 17.52
N LYS A 182 -3.32 5.60 17.29
CA LYS A 182 -3.06 7.05 17.35
C LYS A 182 -2.91 7.60 18.77
N TYR A 183 -3.71 7.12 19.74
CA TYR A 183 -3.83 7.68 21.08
C TYR A 183 -3.41 6.71 22.19
N HIS A 184 -2.64 5.70 21.86
CA HIS A 184 -2.20 4.58 22.70
C HIS A 184 -3.30 3.59 23.08
N ALA A 185 -2.96 2.30 23.03
CA ALA A 185 -3.87 1.18 23.29
C ALA A 185 -4.09 0.90 24.80
N THR A 186 -3.67 1.80 25.67
CA THR A 186 -3.79 1.66 27.12
C THR A 186 -4.45 2.90 27.74
N PRO A 187 -5.35 2.73 28.74
CA PRO A 187 -5.90 3.85 29.49
C PRO A 187 -4.89 4.49 30.46
N LEU A 188 -3.75 3.83 30.71
CA LEU A 188 -2.75 4.24 31.71
C LEU A 188 -1.68 5.13 31.06
N VAL A 189 -2.10 6.28 30.54
CA VAL A 189 -1.24 7.29 29.92
C VAL A 189 -1.25 8.59 30.72
N VAL A 190 -0.12 9.28 30.71
CA VAL A 190 0.06 10.51 31.49
C VAL A 190 -0.84 11.65 31.01
N GLU A 191 -1.04 11.76 29.72
CA GLU A 191 -1.91 12.77 29.08
C GLU A 191 -2.98 12.06 28.25
N PRO A 192 -4.08 11.58 28.87
CA PRO A 192 -5.10 10.82 28.16
C PRO A 192 -5.91 11.70 27.20
N HIS A 193 -6.31 11.11 26.08
CA HIS A 193 -7.28 11.70 25.18
C HIS A 193 -8.69 11.24 25.61
N LEU A 194 -9.43 12.08 26.32
CA LEU A 194 -10.69 11.74 27.01
C LEU A 194 -11.84 11.30 26.09
N LYS A 195 -11.75 11.57 24.79
CA LYS A 195 -12.76 11.16 23.81
C LYS A 195 -12.37 9.87 23.09
N GLU A 196 -11.22 9.84 22.41
CA GLU A 196 -10.84 8.77 21.49
C GLU A 196 -9.80 7.79 22.05
N GLY A 197 -9.07 8.14 23.13
CA GLY A 197 -8.12 7.24 23.76
C GLY A 197 -8.77 6.01 24.40
N ALA A 198 -7.96 5.04 24.81
CA ALA A 198 -8.42 3.89 25.56
C ALA A 198 -9.06 4.35 26.88
N GLY A 199 -10.27 3.86 27.17
CA GLY A 199 -11.06 4.32 28.31
C GLY A 199 -11.72 5.70 28.18
N GLY A 200 -11.60 6.34 27.01
CA GLY A 200 -12.31 7.58 26.69
C GLY A 200 -13.80 7.32 26.38
N ILE A 201 -14.53 8.42 26.20
CA ILE A 201 -16.01 8.40 25.98
C ILE A 201 -16.40 7.46 24.83
N ARG A 202 -15.60 7.39 23.77
CA ARG A 202 -15.90 6.57 22.59
C ARG A 202 -15.81 5.07 22.89
N CYS A 203 -15.03 4.63 23.88
CA CYS A 203 -15.02 3.24 24.32
C CYS A 203 -16.37 2.82 24.89
N PHE A 204 -16.99 3.65 25.74
CA PHE A 204 -18.34 3.37 26.29
C PHE A 204 -19.38 3.34 25.20
N HIS A 205 -19.36 4.32 24.29
CA HIS A 205 -20.32 4.35 23.17
C HIS A 205 -20.16 3.13 22.25
N CYS A 206 -18.92 2.78 21.91
CA CYS A 206 -18.67 1.61 21.08
C CYS A 206 -19.15 0.32 21.75
N ALA A 207 -18.92 0.15 23.06
CA ALA A 207 -19.44 -1.00 23.80
C ALA A 207 -20.98 -1.09 23.67
N ASN A 208 -21.69 0.04 23.76
CA ASN A 208 -23.14 0.07 23.58
C ASN A 208 -23.58 -0.22 22.14
N TRP A 209 -22.88 0.31 21.13
CA TRP A 209 -23.20 -0.01 19.74
C TRP A 209 -22.98 -1.49 19.41
N LEU A 210 -21.93 -2.12 19.97
CA LEU A 210 -21.72 -3.57 19.84
C LEU A 210 -22.89 -4.35 20.46
N ARG A 211 -23.39 -3.93 21.65
CA ARG A 211 -24.55 -4.54 22.31
C ARG A 211 -25.83 -4.41 21.47
N ILE A 212 -26.10 -3.22 20.96
CA ILE A 212 -27.26 -2.98 20.08
C ILE A 212 -27.18 -3.91 18.84
N ALA A 213 -26.00 -4.00 18.20
CA ALA A 213 -25.81 -4.82 17.01
C ALA A 213 -26.08 -6.33 17.23
N ILE A 214 -25.92 -6.80 18.45
CA ILE A 214 -26.22 -8.20 18.81
C ILE A 214 -27.61 -8.36 19.47
N GLY A 215 -28.46 -7.33 19.44
CA GLY A 215 -29.82 -7.35 19.98
C GLY A 215 -29.90 -7.21 21.50
N GLU A 216 -28.84 -6.72 22.17
CA GLU A 216 -28.88 -6.44 23.59
C GLU A 216 -29.25 -4.97 23.89
N ARG A 217 -29.63 -4.71 25.12
CA ARG A 217 -29.89 -3.35 25.60
C ARG A 217 -28.57 -2.63 25.89
N GLU A 218 -28.60 -1.34 25.72
CA GLU A 218 -27.51 -0.45 26.14
C GLU A 218 -27.21 -0.60 27.64
N ALA A 219 -25.94 -0.56 27.99
CA ALA A 219 -25.53 -0.42 29.38
C ALA A 219 -25.75 1.02 29.88
N SER A 220 -26.25 1.14 31.10
CA SER A 220 -26.39 2.44 31.74
C SER A 220 -25.01 3.04 32.04
N PRO A 221 -24.85 4.38 32.01
CA PRO A 221 -23.64 5.05 32.37
C PRO A 221 -23.18 4.68 33.79
N THR A 222 -21.90 4.28 33.93
CA THR A 222 -21.29 3.97 35.22
C THR A 222 -20.73 5.23 35.88
N ARG A 223 -20.33 5.09 37.16
CA ARG A 223 -19.62 6.18 37.87
C ARG A 223 -18.29 6.53 37.19
N ALA A 224 -17.62 5.54 36.64
CA ALA A 224 -16.39 5.74 35.89
C ALA A 224 -16.62 6.58 34.62
N PHE A 225 -17.63 6.23 33.84
CA PHE A 225 -18.02 7.00 32.65
C PHE A 225 -18.41 8.45 33.01
N GLU A 226 -19.21 8.60 34.09
CA GLU A 226 -19.58 9.93 34.61
C GLU A 226 -18.34 10.77 35.00
N LYS A 227 -17.31 10.14 35.60
CA LYS A 227 -16.03 10.80 35.92
C LYS A 227 -15.33 11.29 34.67
N ILE A 228 -15.24 10.48 33.63
CA ILE A 228 -14.60 10.86 32.34
C ILE A 228 -15.35 12.04 31.70
N VAL A 229 -16.71 11.98 31.64
CA VAL A 229 -17.53 13.07 31.09
C VAL A 229 -17.37 14.36 31.91
N ARG A 230 -17.38 14.27 33.26
CA ARG A 230 -17.16 15.40 34.14
C ARG A 230 -15.79 16.04 33.90
N THR A 231 -14.75 15.25 33.80
CA THR A 231 -13.38 15.70 33.54
C THR A 231 -13.30 16.41 32.18
N ARG A 232 -13.93 15.86 31.14
CA ARG A 232 -14.00 16.46 29.80
C ARG A 232 -14.76 17.80 29.81
N ASN A 233 -15.89 17.88 30.51
CA ASN A 233 -16.68 19.12 30.60
C ASN A 233 -15.85 20.24 31.26
N LEU A 234 -15.15 19.94 32.33
CA LEU A 234 -14.27 20.91 33.00
C LEU A 234 -13.11 21.31 32.08
N LEU A 235 -12.51 20.36 31.36
CA LEU A 235 -11.45 20.64 30.39
C LEU A 235 -11.91 21.61 29.29
N HIS A 236 -13.10 21.39 28.71
CA HIS A 236 -13.68 22.27 27.71
C HIS A 236 -13.96 23.67 28.27
N ALA A 237 -14.48 23.76 29.51
CA ALA A 237 -14.76 25.05 30.17
C ALA A 237 -13.46 25.85 30.41
N LEU A 238 -12.39 25.19 30.84
CA LEU A 238 -11.07 25.81 31.06
C LEU A 238 -10.37 26.19 29.74
N ALA A 239 -10.54 25.39 28.72
CA ALA A 239 -9.93 25.65 27.43
C ALA A 239 -10.66 26.75 26.62
N GLY A 240 -11.93 27.01 26.93
CA GLY A 240 -12.79 27.91 26.13
C GLY A 240 -13.05 27.42 24.69
N LYS A 241 -12.73 26.16 24.41
CA LYS A 241 -12.88 25.50 23.10
C LYS A 241 -12.91 23.99 23.26
N THR A 242 -13.22 23.28 22.17
CA THR A 242 -13.08 21.81 22.12
C THR A 242 -11.62 21.42 22.38
N GLN A 243 -11.39 20.64 23.43
CA GLN A 243 -10.10 20.07 23.78
C GLN A 243 -10.32 18.74 24.48
N ASP A 244 -9.80 17.66 23.89
CA ASP A 244 -10.00 16.31 24.42
C ASP A 244 -8.71 15.70 25.00
N GLN A 245 -7.55 16.29 24.70
CA GLN A 245 -6.25 15.91 25.27
C GLN A 245 -6.06 16.59 26.62
N LEU A 246 -5.97 15.82 27.70
CA LEU A 246 -5.74 16.29 29.06
C LEU A 246 -4.24 16.46 29.34
N THR A 247 -3.69 17.60 28.89
CA THR A 247 -2.26 17.92 29.06
C THR A 247 -1.89 18.21 30.50
N ARG A 248 -0.61 18.05 30.87
CA ARG A 248 -0.11 18.32 32.23
C ARG A 248 -0.50 19.69 32.73
N SER A 249 -0.31 20.73 31.97
CA SER A 249 -0.71 22.10 32.33
C SER A 249 -2.20 22.23 32.67
N ARG A 250 -3.08 21.44 32.01
CA ARG A 250 -4.51 21.41 32.31
C ARG A 250 -4.82 20.55 33.51
N GLN A 251 -4.04 19.52 33.77
CA GLN A 251 -4.18 18.70 34.99
C GLN A 251 -3.96 19.57 36.26
N ASP A 252 -2.90 20.38 36.27
CA ASP A 252 -2.62 21.25 37.40
C ASP A 252 -3.70 22.32 37.65
N GLN A 253 -4.19 22.96 36.57
CA GLN A 253 -5.32 23.90 36.64
C GLN A 253 -6.61 23.25 37.15
N MET A 254 -6.88 22.02 36.72
CA MET A 254 -8.07 21.28 37.17
C MET A 254 -7.96 20.86 38.64
N ALA A 255 -6.77 20.41 39.05
CA ALA A 255 -6.50 20.02 40.44
C ALA A 255 -6.69 21.21 41.40
N GLU A 256 -6.25 22.40 41.03
CA GLU A 256 -6.48 23.64 41.79
C GLU A 256 -7.98 23.94 41.95
N ILE A 257 -8.77 23.85 40.88
CA ILE A 257 -10.24 24.04 40.91
C ILE A 257 -10.93 23.00 41.78
N LEU A 258 -10.50 21.74 41.66
CA LEU A 258 -11.08 20.63 42.41
C LEU A 258 -10.58 20.61 43.88
N LYS A 259 -9.60 21.44 44.26
CA LYS A 259 -8.96 21.47 45.57
C LYS A 259 -8.42 20.07 45.94
N GLN A 260 -7.78 19.41 44.99
CA GLN A 260 -7.29 18.05 45.09
C GLN A 260 -5.82 18.00 44.60
N ASP A 261 -5.05 17.06 45.07
CA ASP A 261 -3.72 16.81 44.55
C ASP A 261 -3.79 16.34 43.07
N SER A 262 -2.89 16.84 42.22
CA SER A 262 -2.89 16.54 40.80
C SER A 262 -2.65 15.06 40.52
N PHE A 263 -1.79 14.39 41.26
CA PHE A 263 -1.50 12.98 41.12
C PHE A 263 -2.70 12.11 41.55
N GLU A 264 -3.35 12.48 42.66
CA GLU A 264 -4.56 11.80 43.15
C GLU A 264 -5.69 11.96 42.14
N MET A 265 -5.92 13.17 41.64
CA MET A 265 -6.92 13.44 40.59
C MET A 265 -6.66 12.58 39.34
N MET A 266 -5.40 12.54 38.88
CA MET A 266 -5.04 11.75 37.68
C MET A 266 -5.12 10.25 37.92
N SER A 267 -4.80 9.78 39.12
CA SER A 267 -5.00 8.37 39.50
C SER A 267 -6.48 7.98 39.42
N GLU A 268 -7.40 8.82 39.93
CA GLU A 268 -8.83 8.60 39.79
C GLU A 268 -9.31 8.60 38.36
N VAL A 269 -8.77 9.48 37.49
CA VAL A 269 -9.09 9.53 36.05
C VAL A 269 -8.60 8.26 35.35
N ALA A 270 -7.36 7.80 35.65
CA ALA A 270 -6.80 6.59 35.08
C ALA A 270 -7.57 5.33 35.47
N LEU A 271 -7.99 5.21 36.74
CA LEU A 271 -8.85 4.12 37.22
C LEU A 271 -10.21 4.13 36.52
N ALA A 272 -10.83 5.30 36.39
CA ALA A 272 -12.09 5.45 35.66
C ALA A 272 -11.94 5.08 34.17
N ALA A 273 -10.88 5.53 33.52
CA ALA A 273 -10.58 5.16 32.15
C ALA A 273 -10.37 3.64 31.99
N SER A 274 -9.68 3.01 32.95
CA SER A 274 -9.48 1.55 32.96
C SER A 274 -10.79 0.80 33.05
N GLU A 275 -11.73 1.22 33.92
CA GLU A 275 -13.05 0.61 34.02
C GLU A 275 -13.87 0.77 32.72
N VAL A 276 -13.84 1.97 32.10
CA VAL A 276 -14.54 2.20 30.82
C VAL A 276 -13.92 1.39 29.69
N HIS A 277 -12.59 1.22 29.70
CA HIS A 277 -11.91 0.37 28.72
C HIS A 277 -12.29 -1.10 28.89
N GLU A 278 -12.35 -1.58 30.13
CA GLU A 278 -12.75 -2.95 30.45
C GLU A 278 -14.17 -3.25 29.97
N GLN A 279 -15.10 -2.32 30.14
CA GLN A 279 -16.47 -2.47 29.60
C GLN A 279 -16.50 -2.65 28.07
N TYR A 280 -15.60 -1.97 27.34
CA TYR A 280 -15.45 -2.17 25.91
C TYR A 280 -14.88 -3.56 25.58
N LEU A 281 -13.87 -4.01 26.31
CA LEU A 281 -13.30 -5.36 26.12
C LEU A 281 -14.33 -6.45 26.40
N GLN A 282 -15.09 -6.34 27.48
CA GLN A 282 -16.16 -7.26 27.82
C GLN A 282 -17.27 -7.30 26.74
N ALA A 283 -17.63 -6.15 26.16
CA ALA A 283 -18.58 -6.13 25.06
C ALA A 283 -18.04 -6.85 23.82
N ARG A 284 -16.72 -6.79 23.56
CA ARG A 284 -16.06 -7.56 22.50
C ARG A 284 -16.04 -9.06 22.79
N GLU A 285 -15.70 -9.47 24.01
CA GLU A 285 -15.68 -10.87 24.40
C GLU A 285 -17.06 -11.52 24.27
N LYS A 286 -18.10 -10.76 24.57
CA LYS A 286 -19.49 -11.22 24.48
C LYS A 286 -19.91 -11.59 23.04
N LEU A 287 -19.24 -11.05 22.01
CA LEU A 287 -19.45 -11.47 20.62
C LEU A 287 -19.16 -12.97 20.42
N HIS A 288 -18.22 -13.54 21.18
CA HIS A 288 -17.90 -14.96 21.13
C HIS A 288 -18.93 -15.87 21.81
N GLU A 289 -19.85 -15.32 22.58
CA GLU A 289 -20.87 -16.09 23.32
C GLU A 289 -22.27 -15.97 22.67
N THR A 290 -22.47 -14.93 21.85
CA THR A 290 -23.79 -14.51 21.37
C THR A 290 -24.05 -15.02 19.95
N ARG A 291 -25.33 -15.00 19.57
CA ARG A 291 -25.79 -15.24 18.20
C ARG A 291 -26.06 -13.89 17.51
N PHE A 292 -25.44 -13.65 16.35
CA PHE A 292 -25.71 -12.50 15.48
C PHE A 292 -25.42 -12.81 14.01
N ALA A 293 -25.97 -12.02 13.09
CA ALA A 293 -25.72 -12.17 11.66
C ALA A 293 -24.34 -11.64 11.29
N LEU A 294 -23.52 -12.45 10.63
CA LEU A 294 -22.23 -12.05 10.04
C LEU A 294 -22.42 -11.52 8.62
N SER A 295 -23.26 -12.18 7.85
CA SER A 295 -23.77 -11.73 6.56
C SER A 295 -25.21 -12.24 6.40
N LYS A 296 -25.81 -12.01 5.22
CA LYS A 296 -27.17 -12.46 4.92
C LYS A 296 -27.40 -13.96 5.21
N ASN A 297 -26.37 -14.78 5.01
CA ASN A 297 -26.47 -16.24 5.06
C ASN A 297 -25.52 -16.89 6.08
N VAL A 298 -24.76 -16.10 6.83
CA VAL A 298 -23.82 -16.62 7.82
C VAL A 298 -24.09 -15.98 9.19
N VAL A 299 -24.19 -16.79 10.20
CA VAL A 299 -24.41 -16.34 11.57
C VAL A 299 -23.26 -16.76 12.48
N ALA A 300 -22.87 -15.89 13.39
CA ALA A 300 -22.07 -16.26 14.54
C ALA A 300 -22.94 -16.97 15.56
N LEU A 301 -22.47 -18.06 16.13
CA LEU A 301 -23.12 -18.80 17.22
C LEU A 301 -22.05 -19.41 18.13
N ARG A 302 -21.96 -18.92 19.36
CA ARG A 302 -21.01 -19.43 20.37
C ARG A 302 -19.57 -19.45 19.87
N GLY A 303 -19.13 -18.35 19.28
CA GLY A 303 -17.76 -18.17 18.76
C GLY A 303 -17.44 -18.90 17.45
N GLU A 304 -18.46 -19.41 16.76
CA GLU A 304 -18.32 -20.15 15.50
C GLU A 304 -19.22 -19.58 14.40
N ALA A 305 -18.67 -19.45 13.19
CA ALA A 305 -19.44 -19.08 12.03
C ALA A 305 -20.19 -20.27 11.45
N ARG A 306 -21.49 -20.10 11.14
CA ARG A 306 -22.37 -21.14 10.58
C ARG A 306 -23.18 -20.56 9.43
N ILE A 307 -23.33 -21.34 8.34
CA ILE A 307 -24.23 -20.97 7.25
C ILE A 307 -25.68 -21.25 7.68
N ALA A 308 -26.55 -20.26 7.50
CA ALA A 308 -27.96 -20.33 7.77
C ALA A 308 -28.73 -20.39 6.44
N GLY A 309 -29.11 -21.60 5.99
CA GLY A 309 -30.02 -21.79 4.85
C GLY A 309 -29.30 -21.98 3.50
N ASN A 310 -30.06 -21.81 2.41
CA ASN A 310 -29.60 -21.97 1.03
C ASN A 310 -28.86 -20.69 0.61
N ALA A 311 -27.53 -20.69 0.65
CA ALA A 311 -26.73 -19.50 0.62
C ALA A 311 -26.05 -19.24 -0.74
N ASP A 312 -25.98 -17.97 -1.14
CA ASP A 312 -25.06 -17.50 -2.18
C ASP A 312 -23.62 -17.65 -1.68
N ALA A 313 -22.72 -18.18 -2.52
CA ALA A 313 -21.34 -18.45 -2.13
C ALA A 313 -20.55 -17.18 -1.84
N GLY A 314 -20.76 -16.10 -2.60
CA GLY A 314 -20.12 -14.81 -2.38
C GLY A 314 -20.55 -14.17 -1.06
N GLU A 315 -21.84 -14.15 -0.75
CA GLU A 315 -22.38 -13.68 0.51
C GLU A 315 -21.89 -14.53 1.71
N SER A 316 -21.74 -15.82 1.51
CA SER A 316 -21.17 -16.71 2.52
C SER A 316 -19.69 -16.42 2.75
N ALA A 317 -18.94 -16.10 1.71
CA ALA A 317 -17.52 -15.73 1.80
C ALA A 317 -17.35 -14.40 2.60
N VAL A 318 -18.23 -13.42 2.41
CA VAL A 318 -18.26 -12.20 3.26
C VAL A 318 -18.46 -12.56 4.72
N GLY A 319 -19.42 -13.42 5.03
CA GLY A 319 -19.62 -13.87 6.42
C GLY A 319 -18.40 -14.57 7.02
N VAL A 320 -17.68 -15.36 6.23
CA VAL A 320 -16.41 -16.00 6.63
C VAL A 320 -15.30 -14.96 6.84
N SER A 321 -15.21 -13.93 5.99
CA SER A 321 -14.23 -12.86 6.15
C SER A 321 -14.45 -12.07 7.44
N ILE A 322 -15.70 -11.73 7.73
CA ILE A 322 -16.08 -11.04 8.97
C ILE A 322 -15.78 -11.92 10.19
N ALA A 323 -16.14 -13.20 10.14
CA ALA A 323 -15.82 -14.15 11.20
C ALA A 323 -14.32 -14.22 11.47
N THR A 324 -13.53 -14.31 10.41
CA THR A 324 -12.06 -14.35 10.48
C THR A 324 -11.52 -13.09 11.16
N ALA A 325 -11.98 -11.92 10.73
CA ALA A 325 -11.55 -10.64 11.28
C ALA A 325 -11.97 -10.44 12.75
N LEU A 326 -13.09 -11.05 13.16
CA LEU A 326 -13.56 -11.05 14.55
C LEU A 326 -12.89 -12.13 15.40
N GLY A 327 -12.03 -12.99 14.84
CA GLY A 327 -11.38 -14.08 15.53
C GLY A 327 -12.32 -15.26 15.87
N LEU A 328 -13.46 -15.36 15.19
CA LEU A 328 -14.40 -16.48 15.34
C LEU A 328 -13.86 -17.73 14.61
N ARG A 329 -14.19 -18.90 15.13
CA ARG A 329 -13.85 -20.15 14.44
C ARG A 329 -14.72 -20.31 13.19
N VAL A 330 -14.12 -20.86 12.15
CA VAL A 330 -14.83 -21.26 10.92
C VAL A 330 -14.66 -22.77 10.81
N SER A 331 -15.74 -23.50 11.06
CA SER A 331 -15.76 -24.97 10.90
C SER A 331 -16.18 -25.36 9.49
N ASP A 332 -16.12 -26.66 9.20
CA ASP A 332 -16.69 -27.24 7.98
C ASP A 332 -18.13 -26.79 7.83
N LEU A 333 -18.35 -25.86 6.93
CA LEU A 333 -19.67 -25.36 6.61
C LEU A 333 -20.30 -26.37 5.64
N PRO A 334 -21.45 -26.99 5.94
CA PRO A 334 -22.13 -27.82 4.97
C PRO A 334 -22.53 -26.93 3.79
N VAL A 335 -21.82 -27.08 2.66
CA VAL A 335 -22.03 -26.26 1.47
C VAL A 335 -23.28 -26.74 0.73
N LEU A 336 -24.44 -26.30 1.19
CA LEU A 336 -25.65 -26.27 0.38
C LEU A 336 -25.66 -24.94 -0.39
N VAL A 337 -24.66 -24.75 -1.26
CA VAL A 337 -24.54 -23.51 -2.01
C VAL A 337 -25.33 -23.65 -3.30
N GLY A 338 -26.20 -22.70 -3.57
CA GLY A 338 -26.86 -22.56 -4.86
C GLY A 338 -25.85 -22.22 -5.96
N SER A 339 -26.25 -22.40 -7.22
CA SER A 339 -25.41 -22.12 -8.39
C SER A 339 -25.08 -20.64 -8.60
N ARG A 340 -25.61 -19.74 -7.77
CA ARG A 340 -25.44 -18.29 -7.89
C ARG A 340 -24.28 -17.82 -7.01
N ILE A 341 -23.40 -17.03 -7.61
CA ILE A 341 -22.26 -16.38 -6.93
C ILE A 341 -22.42 -14.87 -7.08
N SER A 342 -22.53 -14.18 -5.97
CA SER A 342 -22.38 -12.72 -5.94
C SER A 342 -20.89 -12.38 -6.08
N GLY A 343 -20.46 -12.01 -7.31
CA GLY A 343 -19.05 -11.84 -7.66
C GLY A 343 -18.38 -10.71 -6.87
N ALA A 344 -19.04 -9.55 -6.74
CA ALA A 344 -18.51 -8.44 -5.96
C ALA A 344 -18.28 -8.82 -4.47
N ALA A 345 -19.24 -9.54 -3.87
CA ALA A 345 -19.11 -10.04 -2.50
C ALA A 345 -17.94 -11.05 -2.37
N ALA A 346 -17.75 -11.91 -3.39
CA ALA A 346 -16.63 -12.86 -3.41
C ALA A 346 -15.27 -12.14 -3.52
N VAL A 347 -15.14 -11.13 -4.39
CA VAL A 347 -13.93 -10.32 -4.53
C VAL A 347 -13.61 -9.60 -3.23
N PHE A 348 -14.61 -8.94 -2.63
CA PHE A 348 -14.44 -8.29 -1.32
C PHE A 348 -13.90 -9.28 -0.26
N ALA A 349 -14.50 -10.46 -0.12
CA ALA A 349 -14.06 -11.46 0.85
C ALA A 349 -12.62 -11.94 0.60
N ILE A 350 -12.25 -12.18 -0.66
CA ILE A 350 -10.92 -12.58 -1.08
C ILE A 350 -9.90 -11.51 -0.70
N SER A 351 -10.24 -10.24 -0.88
CA SER A 351 -9.36 -9.09 -0.63
C SER A 351 -9.13 -8.78 0.85
N THR A 352 -9.78 -9.52 1.75
CA THR A 352 -9.55 -9.37 3.20
C THR A 352 -8.32 -10.12 3.73
N GLY A 353 -7.62 -10.88 2.89
CA GLY A 353 -6.30 -11.41 3.16
C GLY A 353 -6.21 -12.94 3.34
N GLU A 354 -5.00 -13.39 3.59
CA GLU A 354 -4.61 -14.81 3.60
C GLU A 354 -5.39 -15.65 4.62
N LYS A 355 -5.62 -15.12 5.81
CA LYS A 355 -6.36 -15.84 6.86
C LYS A 355 -7.79 -16.18 6.42
N THR A 356 -8.44 -15.26 5.71
CA THR A 356 -9.78 -15.51 5.15
C THR A 356 -9.72 -16.57 4.07
N LEU A 357 -8.76 -16.51 3.16
CA LEU A 357 -8.59 -17.51 2.10
C LEU A 357 -8.40 -18.91 2.67
N ARG A 358 -7.61 -19.07 3.73
CA ARG A 358 -7.46 -20.37 4.41
C ARG A 358 -8.75 -20.86 5.08
N ASN A 359 -9.54 -19.97 5.62
CA ASN A 359 -10.83 -20.31 6.19
C ASN A 359 -11.87 -20.65 5.10
N LEU A 360 -11.84 -19.94 3.96
CA LEU A 360 -12.64 -20.30 2.77
C LEU A 360 -12.23 -21.66 2.22
N ASP A 361 -10.95 -21.98 2.22
CA ASP A 361 -10.44 -23.28 1.80
C ASP A 361 -10.89 -24.42 2.73
N ARG A 362 -10.70 -24.25 4.05
CA ARG A 362 -11.13 -25.23 5.06
C ARG A 362 -12.64 -25.48 5.04
N SER A 363 -13.43 -24.45 4.77
CA SER A 363 -14.88 -24.57 4.69
C SER A 363 -15.40 -25.17 3.37
N GLY A 364 -14.53 -25.42 2.38
CA GLY A 364 -14.91 -25.88 1.05
C GLY A 364 -15.47 -24.78 0.15
N LEU A 365 -15.66 -23.57 0.65
CA LEU A 365 -16.18 -22.44 -0.15
C LEU A 365 -15.22 -22.01 -1.26
N LEU A 366 -13.91 -22.07 -1.02
CA LEU A 366 -12.91 -21.66 -2.02
C LEU A 366 -12.97 -22.56 -3.27
N GLU A 367 -13.17 -23.85 -3.11
CA GLU A 367 -13.33 -24.81 -4.21
C GLU A 367 -14.59 -24.50 -5.03
N HIS A 368 -15.67 -24.11 -4.36
CA HIS A 368 -16.90 -23.73 -5.02
C HIS A 368 -16.79 -22.40 -5.78
N LEU A 369 -16.10 -21.42 -5.20
CA LEU A 369 -15.88 -20.12 -5.81
C LEU A 369 -14.89 -20.18 -6.98
N LEU A 370 -13.73 -20.78 -6.76
CA LEU A 370 -12.57 -20.81 -7.67
C LEU A 370 -12.03 -22.24 -7.86
N PRO A 371 -12.77 -23.11 -8.55
CA PRO A 371 -12.29 -24.47 -8.84
C PRO A 371 -10.99 -24.47 -9.67
N GLU A 372 -10.76 -23.41 -10.45
CA GLU A 372 -9.52 -23.23 -11.21
C GLU A 372 -8.30 -23.13 -10.30
N LEU A 373 -8.39 -22.40 -9.21
CA LEU A 373 -7.33 -22.28 -8.23
C LEU A 373 -7.12 -23.57 -7.44
N THR A 374 -8.21 -24.21 -7.01
CA THR A 374 -8.11 -25.43 -6.18
C THR A 374 -7.57 -26.63 -6.97
N ARG A 375 -7.70 -26.65 -8.31
CA ARG A 375 -7.00 -27.62 -9.18
C ARG A 375 -5.47 -27.51 -9.07
N CYS A 376 -4.95 -26.34 -8.73
CA CYS A 376 -3.52 -26.11 -8.53
C CYS A 376 -3.01 -26.58 -7.16
N ARG A 377 -3.86 -27.15 -6.30
CA ARG A 377 -3.54 -27.54 -4.91
C ARG A 377 -2.32 -28.47 -4.80
N ALA A 378 -2.19 -29.42 -5.69
CA ALA A 378 -1.08 -30.35 -5.75
C ALA A 378 -0.15 -30.12 -6.95
N LEU A 379 -0.32 -29.00 -7.67
CA LEU A 379 0.49 -28.68 -8.83
C LEU A 379 1.88 -28.21 -8.36
N MET A 380 2.90 -29.01 -8.69
CA MET A 380 4.28 -28.67 -8.40
C MET A 380 4.86 -27.80 -9.53
N PRO A 381 5.47 -26.65 -9.21
CA PRO A 381 6.27 -25.91 -10.18
C PRO A 381 7.36 -26.80 -10.79
N ARG A 382 7.72 -26.54 -12.05
CA ARG A 382 8.73 -27.37 -12.77
C ARG A 382 10.17 -26.88 -12.59
N ASP A 383 10.37 -25.89 -11.70
CA ASP A 383 11.67 -25.31 -11.40
C ASP A 383 12.13 -25.68 -9.99
N ASP A 384 13.44 -25.56 -9.74
CA ASP A 384 14.08 -25.91 -8.46
C ASP A 384 14.03 -24.77 -7.42
N VAL A 385 13.37 -23.65 -7.73
CA VAL A 385 13.39 -22.44 -6.88
C VAL A 385 12.20 -22.37 -5.96
N HIS A 386 11.02 -22.76 -6.47
CA HIS A 386 9.79 -22.74 -5.70
C HIS A 386 9.76 -23.81 -4.63
N ARG A 387 9.41 -23.42 -3.42
CA ARG A 387 9.28 -24.35 -2.27
C ARG A 387 7.88 -24.89 -2.08
N TYR A 388 6.89 -24.25 -2.68
CA TYR A 388 5.48 -24.51 -2.45
C TYR A 388 4.81 -25.01 -3.73
N THR A 389 3.68 -25.73 -3.59
CA THR A 389 2.77 -25.93 -4.71
C THR A 389 2.24 -24.60 -5.22
N VAL A 390 1.76 -24.54 -6.44
CA VAL A 390 1.19 -23.30 -7.01
C VAL A 390 0.09 -22.73 -6.11
N PHE A 391 -0.77 -23.57 -5.55
CA PHE A 391 -1.81 -23.13 -4.61
C PHE A 391 -1.24 -22.50 -3.34
N GLU A 392 -0.30 -23.19 -2.68
CA GLU A 392 0.28 -22.65 -1.44
C GLU A 392 1.13 -21.40 -1.69
N HIS A 393 1.89 -21.37 -2.81
CA HIS A 393 2.61 -20.18 -3.24
C HIS A 393 1.66 -18.97 -3.37
N THR A 394 0.53 -19.15 -4.03
CA THR A 394 -0.49 -18.11 -4.19
C THR A 394 -1.00 -17.58 -2.85
N LEU A 395 -1.25 -18.45 -1.86
CA LEU A 395 -1.65 -18.01 -0.52
C LEU A 395 -0.52 -17.26 0.20
N GLN A 396 0.74 -17.64 -0.03
CA GLN A 396 1.89 -16.92 0.52
C GLN A 396 2.04 -15.54 -0.14
N VAL A 397 1.75 -15.39 -1.45
CA VAL A 397 1.74 -14.08 -2.12
C VAL A 397 0.75 -13.13 -1.42
N VAL A 398 -0.48 -13.61 -1.18
CA VAL A 398 -1.49 -12.82 -0.45
C VAL A 398 -1.02 -12.48 0.97
N ARG A 399 -0.40 -13.43 1.67
CA ARG A 399 0.16 -13.18 2.99
C ARG A 399 1.23 -12.08 2.97
N PHE A 400 2.11 -12.04 1.98
CA PHE A 400 3.08 -10.98 1.85
C PHE A 400 2.40 -9.62 1.59
N LEU A 401 1.36 -9.58 0.77
CA LEU A 401 0.57 -8.35 0.57
C LEU A 401 -0.08 -7.85 1.87
N ASP A 402 -0.58 -8.76 2.72
CA ASP A 402 -1.15 -8.41 4.03
C ASP A 402 -0.14 -7.69 4.95
N HIS A 403 1.17 -7.95 4.78
CA HIS A 403 2.25 -7.41 5.60
C HIS A 403 3.12 -6.38 4.86
N ALA A 404 2.71 -5.93 3.68
CA ALA A 404 3.48 -4.96 2.89
C ALA A 404 3.70 -3.62 3.62
N ASP A 405 2.78 -3.23 4.49
CA ASP A 405 2.84 -2.02 5.30
C ASP A 405 3.89 -2.05 6.43
N GLU A 406 4.47 -3.19 6.73
CA GLU A 406 5.62 -3.31 7.64
C GLU A 406 6.89 -2.69 7.03
N HIS A 407 6.96 -2.58 5.70
CA HIS A 407 8.03 -1.92 4.97
C HIS A 407 7.65 -0.47 4.63
N VAL A 408 8.47 0.50 5.05
CA VAL A 408 8.16 1.94 4.93
C VAL A 408 7.83 2.34 3.48
N TRP A 409 8.68 1.94 2.52
CA TRP A 409 8.48 2.31 1.12
C TRP A 409 7.28 1.62 0.46
N LEU A 410 6.97 0.36 0.82
CA LEU A 410 5.79 -0.35 0.32
C LEU A 410 4.49 0.20 0.91
N ARG A 411 4.54 0.69 2.15
CA ARG A 411 3.41 1.40 2.75
C ARG A 411 3.06 2.64 1.94
N GLU A 412 4.06 3.45 1.57
CA GLU A 412 3.85 4.64 0.72
C GLU A 412 3.24 4.26 -0.64
N VAL A 413 3.71 3.18 -1.28
CA VAL A 413 3.16 2.65 -2.53
C VAL A 413 1.71 2.19 -2.33
N ARG A 414 1.43 1.45 -1.25
CA ARG A 414 0.10 0.93 -0.94
C ARG A 414 -0.90 2.04 -0.63
N ASP A 415 -0.48 3.05 0.12
CA ASP A 415 -1.33 4.21 0.47
C ASP A 415 -1.72 5.05 -0.75
N GLY A 416 -0.96 4.94 -1.84
CA GLY A 416 -1.29 5.55 -3.14
C GLY A 416 -2.37 4.80 -3.94
N ILE A 417 -2.73 3.57 -3.57
CA ILE A 417 -3.72 2.75 -4.27
C ILE A 417 -5.11 3.03 -3.72
N HIS A 418 -6.04 3.43 -4.60
CA HIS A 418 -7.41 3.77 -4.20
C HIS A 418 -8.26 2.56 -3.86
N ASP A 419 -8.05 1.46 -4.60
CA ASP A 419 -8.78 0.20 -4.44
C ASP A 419 -7.81 -0.99 -4.52
N LEU A 420 -7.74 -1.76 -3.45
CA LEU A 420 -6.87 -2.94 -3.35
C LEU A 420 -7.53 -4.23 -3.86
N GLU A 421 -8.83 -4.25 -4.10
CA GLU A 421 -9.54 -5.46 -4.56
C GLU A 421 -8.93 -6.04 -5.85
N PRO A 422 -8.62 -5.23 -6.90
CA PRO A 422 -8.00 -5.77 -8.11
C PRO A 422 -6.64 -6.41 -7.85
N LEU A 423 -5.83 -5.83 -6.96
CA LEU A 423 -4.51 -6.35 -6.61
C LEU A 423 -4.60 -7.71 -5.91
N TYR A 424 -5.44 -7.84 -4.88
CA TYR A 424 -5.62 -9.10 -4.16
C TYR A 424 -6.21 -10.19 -5.06
N PHE A 425 -7.17 -9.83 -5.91
CA PHE A 425 -7.78 -10.76 -6.82
C PHE A 425 -6.79 -11.22 -7.91
N ALA A 426 -5.99 -10.31 -8.46
CA ALA A 426 -4.91 -10.65 -9.37
C ALA A 426 -3.85 -11.53 -8.68
N ALA A 427 -3.45 -11.21 -7.45
CA ALA A 427 -2.51 -12.01 -6.67
C ALA A 427 -3.01 -13.44 -6.47
N LEU A 428 -4.32 -13.62 -6.26
CA LEU A 428 -4.90 -14.96 -6.13
C LEU A 428 -4.92 -15.74 -7.46
N LEU A 429 -4.95 -15.05 -8.60
CA LEU A 429 -5.11 -15.68 -9.91
C LEU A 429 -3.85 -15.67 -10.78
N HIS A 430 -2.75 -15.00 -10.37
CA HIS A 430 -1.59 -14.73 -11.25
C HIS A 430 -0.96 -15.98 -11.84
N ASP A 431 -0.99 -17.08 -11.12
CA ASP A 431 -0.32 -18.34 -11.45
C ASP A 431 -1.27 -19.49 -11.85
N ILE A 432 -2.58 -19.26 -11.92
CA ILE A 432 -3.55 -20.32 -12.29
C ILE A 432 -3.29 -20.89 -13.67
N GLY A 433 -2.68 -20.12 -14.58
CA GLY A 433 -2.30 -20.56 -15.91
C GLY A 433 -1.20 -21.62 -15.94
N LYS A 434 -0.46 -21.85 -14.85
CA LYS A 434 0.56 -22.92 -14.75
C LYS A 434 -0.02 -24.33 -14.88
N TYR A 435 -1.34 -24.48 -14.73
CA TYR A 435 -2.05 -25.74 -14.97
C TYR A 435 -2.03 -26.14 -16.45
N ASP A 436 -2.09 -25.18 -17.36
CA ASP A 436 -2.04 -25.40 -18.81
C ASP A 436 -0.68 -24.96 -19.38
N THR A 437 0.04 -25.89 -19.98
CA THR A 437 1.39 -25.65 -20.52
C THR A 437 1.41 -25.40 -22.03
N SER A 438 0.25 -25.19 -22.65
CA SER A 438 0.13 -24.95 -24.11
C SER A 438 0.62 -23.54 -24.52
N ALA A 439 0.64 -22.58 -23.61
CA ALA A 439 1.09 -21.21 -23.82
C ALA A 439 1.77 -20.66 -22.55
N PRO A 440 2.38 -19.45 -22.58
CA PRO A 440 2.89 -18.80 -21.37
C PRO A 440 1.81 -18.68 -20.29
N HIS A 441 2.12 -19.05 -19.06
CA HIS A 441 1.14 -19.13 -17.97
C HIS A 441 0.47 -17.77 -17.66
N SER A 442 1.16 -16.65 -17.90
CA SER A 442 0.58 -15.31 -17.74
C SER A 442 -0.53 -15.04 -18.76
N GLU A 443 -0.35 -15.49 -20.00
CA GLU A 443 -1.38 -15.35 -21.06
C GLU A 443 -2.58 -16.28 -20.79
N THR A 444 -2.30 -17.54 -20.44
CA THR A 444 -3.34 -18.52 -20.10
C THR A 444 -4.09 -18.07 -18.84
N GLY A 445 -3.36 -17.61 -17.82
CA GLY A 445 -3.95 -17.12 -16.58
C GLY A 445 -4.84 -15.90 -16.78
N ALA A 446 -4.42 -14.94 -17.61
CA ALA A 446 -5.24 -13.78 -17.95
C ALA A 446 -6.56 -14.15 -18.64
N LYS A 447 -6.54 -15.11 -19.59
CA LYS A 447 -7.76 -15.63 -20.23
C LYS A 447 -8.69 -16.33 -19.24
N MET A 448 -8.14 -17.15 -18.35
CA MET A 448 -8.92 -17.81 -17.29
C MET A 448 -9.54 -16.78 -16.34
N ALA A 449 -8.81 -15.73 -15.98
CA ALA A 449 -9.31 -14.65 -15.14
C ALA A 449 -10.44 -13.86 -15.82
N GLU A 450 -10.36 -13.63 -17.12
CA GLU A 450 -11.43 -13.02 -17.92
C GLU A 450 -12.72 -13.86 -17.87
N GLU A 451 -12.62 -15.18 -18.01
CA GLU A 451 -13.75 -16.11 -17.89
C GLU A 451 -14.35 -16.10 -16.46
N ILE A 452 -13.52 -16.04 -15.42
CA ILE A 452 -13.97 -15.93 -14.03
C ILE A 452 -14.70 -14.61 -13.80
N CYS A 453 -14.14 -13.49 -14.27
CA CYS A 453 -14.77 -12.18 -14.17
C CYS A 453 -16.12 -12.12 -14.88
N ALA A 454 -16.21 -12.72 -16.07
CA ALA A 454 -17.47 -12.83 -16.82
C ALA A 454 -18.50 -13.70 -16.07
N ARG A 455 -18.09 -14.84 -15.54
CA ARG A 455 -18.95 -15.75 -14.75
C ARG A 455 -19.49 -15.09 -13.49
N TRP A 456 -18.70 -14.19 -12.87
CA TRP A 456 -19.06 -13.45 -11.66
C TRP A 456 -19.73 -12.12 -11.94
N HIS A 457 -19.94 -11.74 -13.22
CA HIS A 457 -20.54 -10.47 -13.65
C HIS A 457 -19.83 -9.23 -13.04
N LEU A 458 -18.50 -9.28 -12.98
CA LEU A 458 -17.69 -8.17 -12.48
C LEU A 458 -17.65 -7.01 -13.49
N SER A 459 -17.35 -5.81 -13.00
CA SER A 459 -17.24 -4.63 -13.87
C SER A 459 -16.08 -4.77 -14.87
N SER A 460 -16.19 -4.06 -16.00
CA SER A 460 -15.13 -4.02 -17.02
C SER A 460 -13.83 -3.43 -16.46
N GLU A 461 -13.95 -2.42 -15.59
CA GLU A 461 -12.82 -1.74 -14.99
C GLU A 461 -12.00 -2.69 -14.11
N LEU A 462 -12.66 -3.44 -13.22
CA LEU A 462 -12.01 -4.44 -12.36
C LEU A 462 -11.37 -5.55 -13.20
N ARG A 463 -12.13 -6.11 -14.15
CA ARG A 463 -11.64 -7.16 -15.05
C ARG A 463 -10.38 -6.74 -15.79
N ASP A 464 -10.38 -5.55 -16.40
CA ASP A 464 -9.29 -5.07 -17.23
C ASP A 464 -8.01 -4.87 -16.42
N VAL A 465 -8.11 -4.39 -15.16
CA VAL A 465 -6.96 -4.26 -14.26
C VAL A 465 -6.46 -5.63 -13.80
N VAL A 466 -7.35 -6.54 -13.42
CA VAL A 466 -6.98 -7.90 -12.96
C VAL A 466 -6.29 -8.68 -14.08
N CYS A 467 -6.88 -8.72 -15.28
CA CYS A 467 -6.29 -9.43 -16.42
C CYS A 467 -4.94 -8.83 -16.83
N TRP A 468 -4.80 -7.50 -16.79
CA TRP A 468 -3.55 -6.81 -17.05
C TRP A 468 -2.48 -7.16 -16.01
N LEU A 469 -2.80 -7.13 -14.71
CA LEU A 469 -1.87 -7.50 -13.64
C LEU A 469 -1.37 -8.94 -13.82
N ILE A 470 -2.26 -9.88 -14.16
CA ILE A 470 -1.89 -11.27 -14.38
C ILE A 470 -1.00 -11.41 -15.62
N LEU A 471 -1.31 -10.71 -16.71
CA LEU A 471 -0.48 -10.72 -17.92
C LEU A 471 0.92 -10.18 -17.67
N GLU A 472 1.03 -9.08 -16.91
CA GLU A 472 2.26 -8.32 -16.74
C GLU A 472 3.01 -8.61 -15.42
N HIS A 473 2.55 -9.57 -14.59
CA HIS A 473 3.15 -9.79 -13.25
C HIS A 473 4.66 -10.09 -13.28
N LEU A 474 5.17 -10.65 -14.37
CA LEU A 474 6.61 -10.92 -14.56
C LEU A 474 7.39 -9.74 -15.17
N THR A 475 6.70 -8.72 -15.68
CA THR A 475 7.31 -7.68 -16.51
C THR A 475 8.28 -6.80 -15.72
N MET A 476 7.94 -6.41 -14.49
CA MET A 476 8.87 -5.60 -13.66
C MET A 476 10.17 -6.37 -13.40
N MET A 477 10.09 -7.64 -13.02
CA MET A 477 11.28 -8.47 -12.82
C MET A 477 12.05 -8.69 -14.11
N ARG A 478 11.38 -8.82 -15.25
CA ARG A 478 12.01 -8.91 -16.56
C ARG A 478 12.81 -7.64 -16.88
N PHE A 479 12.25 -6.45 -16.61
CA PHE A 479 12.93 -5.18 -16.87
C PHE A 479 14.16 -5.00 -16.00
N ILE A 480 14.08 -5.20 -14.67
CA ILE A 480 15.24 -5.04 -13.79
C ILE A 480 16.35 -6.08 -14.06
N ARG A 481 16.00 -7.21 -14.62
CA ARG A 481 16.93 -8.28 -14.93
C ARG A 481 17.60 -8.14 -16.29
N LEU A 482 16.86 -7.67 -17.29
CA LEU A 482 17.27 -7.70 -18.69
C LEU A 482 17.54 -6.31 -19.28
N ARG A 483 17.03 -5.26 -18.68
CA ARG A 483 17.15 -3.90 -19.20
C ARG A 483 17.96 -2.99 -18.29
N ASP A 484 18.57 -1.99 -18.88
CA ASP A 484 19.18 -0.92 -18.10
C ASP A 484 18.11 0.08 -17.62
N ILE A 485 17.70 -0.02 -16.36
CA ILE A 485 16.69 0.86 -15.75
C ILE A 485 17.17 2.32 -15.61
N TYR A 486 18.43 2.60 -15.87
CA TYR A 486 18.97 3.95 -15.91
C TYR A 486 18.90 4.56 -17.32
N ASN A 487 18.64 3.73 -18.33
CA ASN A 487 18.40 4.20 -19.69
C ASN A 487 16.99 4.80 -19.80
N PRO A 488 16.85 6.07 -20.24
CA PRO A 488 15.55 6.72 -20.43
C PRO A 488 14.59 5.96 -21.36
N ASP A 489 15.12 5.31 -22.41
CA ASP A 489 14.29 4.52 -23.33
C ASP A 489 13.69 3.30 -22.63
N THR A 490 14.44 2.64 -21.75
CA THR A 490 13.93 1.54 -20.92
C THR A 490 12.78 2.00 -20.02
N ILE A 491 12.92 3.18 -19.39
CA ILE A 491 11.87 3.76 -18.55
C ILE A 491 10.63 4.11 -19.38
N ARG A 492 10.83 4.68 -20.58
CA ARG A 492 9.72 5.01 -21.49
C ARG A 492 8.96 3.76 -21.93
N ASP A 493 9.71 2.70 -22.32
CA ASP A 493 9.10 1.42 -22.71
C ASP A 493 8.30 0.81 -21.56
N PHE A 494 8.86 0.83 -20.35
CA PHE A 494 8.17 0.32 -19.16
C PHE A 494 6.95 1.18 -18.80
N ALA A 495 7.06 2.50 -18.84
CA ALA A 495 5.96 3.42 -18.60
C ALA A 495 4.82 3.24 -19.62
N ALA A 496 5.16 2.99 -20.89
CA ALA A 496 4.17 2.70 -21.94
C ALA A 496 3.39 1.38 -21.69
N ILE A 497 4.04 0.36 -21.13
CA ILE A 497 3.39 -0.89 -20.74
C ILE A 497 2.47 -0.67 -19.53
N VAL A 498 2.96 0.05 -18.52
CA VAL A 498 2.23 0.27 -17.26
C VAL A 498 1.04 1.21 -17.44
N GLY A 499 1.22 2.31 -18.17
CA GLY A 499 0.19 3.26 -18.56
C GLY A 499 -0.18 4.29 -17.51
N ASP A 500 -0.33 3.93 -16.24
CA ASP A 500 -0.72 4.84 -15.16
C ASP A 500 -0.08 4.49 -13.80
N ARG A 501 -0.20 5.44 -12.85
CA ARG A 501 0.39 5.30 -11.52
C ARG A 501 -0.24 4.19 -10.69
N GLN A 502 -1.55 3.99 -10.77
CA GLN A 502 -2.25 2.93 -10.00
C GLN A 502 -1.79 1.54 -10.42
N ARG A 503 -1.64 1.32 -11.73
CA ARG A 503 -1.09 0.07 -12.27
C ARG A 503 0.36 -0.15 -11.87
N LEU A 504 1.17 0.91 -11.87
CA LEU A 504 2.56 0.84 -11.41
C LEU A 504 2.65 0.40 -9.96
N ASP A 505 1.88 1.04 -9.09
CA ASP A 505 1.88 0.76 -7.65
C ASP A 505 1.39 -0.67 -7.36
N MET A 506 0.30 -1.11 -8.01
CA MET A 506 -0.22 -2.49 -7.88
C MET A 506 0.78 -3.53 -8.40
N LEU A 507 1.40 -3.30 -9.56
CA LEU A 507 2.40 -4.21 -10.14
C LEU A 507 3.63 -4.32 -9.26
N THR A 508 4.05 -3.23 -8.63
CA THR A 508 5.18 -3.20 -7.69
C THR A 508 4.91 -4.06 -6.47
N LEU A 509 3.74 -3.92 -5.84
CA LEU A 509 3.35 -4.73 -4.69
C LEU A 509 3.20 -6.21 -5.06
N LEU A 510 2.56 -6.50 -6.21
CA LEU A 510 2.42 -7.87 -6.68
C LEU A 510 3.78 -8.52 -6.94
N THR A 511 4.69 -7.81 -7.63
CA THR A 511 6.05 -8.31 -7.90
C THR A 511 6.83 -8.57 -6.62
N TRP A 512 6.75 -7.66 -5.64
CA TRP A 512 7.40 -7.85 -4.35
C TRP A 512 6.86 -9.07 -3.60
N ALA A 513 5.54 -9.21 -3.55
CA ALA A 513 4.89 -10.31 -2.84
C ALA A 513 5.17 -11.66 -3.51
N ASP A 514 5.09 -11.73 -4.84
CA ASP A 514 5.34 -12.94 -5.63
C ASP A 514 6.78 -13.44 -5.42
N VAL A 515 7.78 -12.60 -5.59
CA VAL A 515 9.19 -12.99 -5.42
C VAL A 515 9.48 -13.45 -3.98
N ASN A 516 8.95 -12.77 -2.97
CA ASN A 516 9.13 -13.18 -1.57
C ASN A 516 8.44 -14.51 -1.26
N ALA A 517 7.34 -14.82 -1.95
CA ALA A 517 6.60 -16.07 -1.77
C ALA A 517 7.29 -17.29 -2.39
N VAL A 518 8.25 -17.12 -3.31
CA VAL A 518 8.97 -18.23 -3.97
C VAL A 518 9.77 -19.05 -2.98
N ALA A 519 10.64 -18.40 -2.22
CA ALA A 519 11.48 -19.03 -1.19
C ALA A 519 12.04 -17.98 -0.23
N PRO A 520 12.38 -18.31 1.02
CA PRO A 520 13.19 -17.46 1.87
C PRO A 520 14.49 -17.06 1.16
N GLN A 521 14.80 -15.78 1.13
CA GLN A 521 15.97 -15.20 0.44
C GLN A 521 15.84 -15.10 -1.10
N ALA A 522 14.67 -15.37 -1.70
CA ALA A 522 14.44 -15.10 -3.11
C ALA A 522 14.47 -13.59 -3.41
N TRP A 523 14.05 -12.78 -2.47
CA TRP A 523 14.15 -11.32 -2.50
C TRP A 523 15.51 -10.88 -1.93
N THR A 524 16.27 -10.13 -2.72
CA THR A 524 17.59 -9.63 -2.31
C THR A 524 17.58 -8.11 -2.21
N PRO A 525 18.41 -7.51 -1.33
CA PRO A 525 18.55 -6.04 -1.24
C PRO A 525 18.89 -5.37 -2.58
N ALA A 526 19.59 -6.06 -3.47
CA ALA A 526 19.88 -5.55 -4.80
C ALA A 526 18.63 -5.48 -5.69
N GLN A 527 17.79 -6.50 -5.65
CA GLN A 527 16.52 -6.50 -6.38
C GLN A 527 15.59 -5.42 -5.84
N GLU A 528 15.54 -5.26 -4.51
CA GLU A 528 14.78 -4.20 -3.86
C GLU A 528 15.22 -2.81 -4.33
N ALA A 529 16.51 -2.51 -4.30
CA ALA A 529 17.04 -1.24 -4.77
C ALA A 529 16.71 -0.98 -6.25
N PHE A 530 16.78 -1.99 -7.11
CA PHE A 530 16.41 -1.86 -8.51
C PHE A 530 14.91 -1.65 -8.74
N ILE A 531 14.06 -2.31 -7.95
CA ILE A 531 12.60 -2.13 -8.05
C ILE A 531 12.20 -0.74 -7.57
N ILE A 532 12.74 -0.29 -6.44
CA ILE A 532 12.52 1.07 -5.94
C ILE A 532 12.91 2.10 -7.01
N GLU A 533 14.07 1.93 -7.62
CA GLU A 533 14.56 2.87 -8.63
C GLU A 533 13.74 2.81 -9.92
N LEU A 534 13.35 1.62 -10.39
CA LEU A 534 12.47 1.47 -11.55
C LEU A 534 11.11 2.11 -11.30
N HIS A 535 10.50 1.83 -10.12
CA HIS A 535 9.24 2.43 -9.71
C HIS A 535 9.32 3.97 -9.69
N ARG A 536 10.33 4.52 -8.98
CA ARG A 536 10.52 5.97 -8.86
C ARG A 536 10.64 6.67 -10.22
N ARG A 537 11.51 6.15 -11.09
CA ARG A 537 11.74 6.72 -12.42
C ARG A 537 10.52 6.63 -13.33
N THR A 538 9.80 5.50 -13.24
CA THR A 538 8.58 5.30 -14.01
C THR A 538 7.47 6.21 -13.52
N ALA A 539 7.32 6.39 -12.21
CA ALA A 539 6.37 7.33 -11.62
C ALA A 539 6.63 8.77 -12.11
N GLU A 540 7.90 9.21 -12.08
CA GLU A 540 8.30 10.51 -12.61
C GLU A 540 7.96 10.64 -14.11
N ALA A 541 8.19 9.60 -14.90
CA ALA A 541 7.88 9.60 -16.33
C ALA A 541 6.37 9.62 -16.63
N LEU A 542 5.55 8.99 -15.79
CA LEU A 542 4.08 8.99 -15.91
C LEU A 542 3.45 10.33 -15.48
N GLU A 543 4.06 11.03 -14.53
CA GLU A 543 3.60 12.35 -14.06
C GLU A 543 4.02 13.50 -15.00
N ALA A 544 5.12 13.33 -15.75
CA ALA A 544 5.59 14.33 -16.70
C ALA A 544 4.67 14.34 -17.93
N SER A 545 4.09 15.49 -18.24
CA SER A 545 3.27 15.71 -19.46
C SER A 545 4.05 15.53 -20.76
N ASP A 546 5.37 15.55 -20.69
CA ASP A 546 6.33 15.15 -21.74
C ASP A 546 7.43 14.34 -21.04
N PRO A 547 7.80 13.16 -21.52
CA PRO A 547 8.95 12.46 -20.97
C PRO A 547 10.15 13.39 -21.12
N ILE A 548 10.68 13.89 -20.00
CA ILE A 548 11.86 14.76 -20.00
C ILE A 548 12.97 13.91 -20.64
N PRO A 549 13.43 14.23 -21.85
CA PRO A 549 14.57 13.54 -22.42
C PRO A 549 15.71 13.65 -21.42
N PHE A 550 16.46 12.58 -21.22
CA PHE A 550 17.66 12.65 -20.40
C PHE A 550 18.55 13.78 -20.94
N ASP A 551 18.55 14.89 -20.22
CA ASP A 551 19.40 16.02 -20.59
C ASP A 551 20.82 15.79 -20.08
N ALA A 552 21.62 15.16 -20.92
CA ALA A 552 23.04 14.92 -20.62
C ALA A 552 23.78 16.23 -20.30
N ALA A 553 23.39 17.37 -20.90
CA ALA A 553 24.01 18.64 -20.63
C ALA A 553 23.69 19.14 -19.21
N GLN A 554 22.44 19.03 -18.79
CA GLN A 554 22.04 19.40 -17.44
C GLN A 554 22.72 18.50 -16.40
N GLN A 555 22.81 17.20 -16.68
CA GLN A 555 23.48 16.24 -15.80
C GLN A 555 24.97 16.50 -15.72
N ARG A 556 25.64 16.83 -16.82
CA ARG A 556 27.05 17.27 -16.82
C ARG A 556 27.26 18.52 -15.95
N GLN A 557 26.38 19.52 -16.07
CA GLN A 557 26.47 20.73 -15.23
C GLN A 557 26.25 20.40 -13.72
N ARG A 558 25.32 19.50 -13.40
CA ARG A 558 25.11 19.05 -12.02
C ARG A 558 26.35 18.34 -11.49
N LEU A 559 26.89 17.43 -12.27
CA LEU A 559 28.09 16.66 -11.91
C LEU A 559 29.32 17.57 -11.75
N MET A 560 29.53 18.54 -12.63
CA MET A 560 30.60 19.55 -12.49
C MET A 560 30.49 20.30 -11.16
N ARG A 561 29.26 20.71 -10.78
CA ARG A 561 29.08 21.42 -9.49
C ARG A 561 29.40 20.52 -8.29
N GLN A 562 29.08 19.25 -8.37
CA GLN A 562 29.32 18.28 -7.27
C GLN A 562 30.81 17.91 -7.15
N LEU A 563 31.53 17.80 -8.27
CA LEU A 563 32.95 17.39 -8.30
C LEU A 563 33.94 18.56 -8.14
N ARG A 564 33.47 19.80 -8.14
CA ARG A 564 34.32 21.01 -8.12
C ARG A 564 35.29 21.08 -6.94
N ALA A 565 34.95 20.44 -5.81
CA ALA A 565 35.84 20.36 -4.65
C ALA A 565 36.87 19.21 -4.74
N ASP A 566 36.65 18.24 -5.60
CA ASP A 566 37.36 16.95 -5.63
C ASP A 566 38.21 16.74 -6.89
N VAL A 567 37.95 17.52 -7.95
CA VAL A 567 38.61 17.41 -9.23
C VAL A 567 39.23 18.79 -9.58
N PRO A 568 40.50 18.83 -10.01
CA PRO A 568 41.12 20.07 -10.48
C PRO A 568 40.30 20.75 -11.58
N GLU A 569 40.15 22.07 -11.51
CA GLU A 569 39.27 22.84 -12.41
C GLU A 569 39.70 22.71 -13.89
N GLU A 570 41.01 22.56 -14.15
CA GLU A 570 41.59 22.34 -15.48
C GLU A 570 41.19 20.99 -16.11
N ASP A 571 40.92 19.97 -15.29
CA ASP A 571 40.55 18.63 -15.73
C ASP A 571 39.02 18.40 -15.70
N LEU A 572 38.30 19.14 -14.85
CA LEU A 572 36.89 18.90 -14.54
C LEU A 572 35.99 18.92 -15.77
N GLN A 573 36.16 19.95 -16.60
CA GLN A 573 35.35 20.11 -17.80
C GLN A 573 35.64 18.99 -18.81
N SER A 574 36.89 18.74 -19.13
CA SER A 574 37.30 17.72 -20.11
C SER A 574 36.91 16.30 -19.67
N PHE A 575 37.04 16.01 -18.38
CA PHE A 575 36.63 14.72 -17.82
C PHE A 575 35.12 14.52 -17.92
N VAL A 576 34.32 15.50 -17.47
CA VAL A 576 32.87 15.37 -17.48
C VAL A 576 32.31 15.33 -18.91
N GLU A 577 32.92 16.08 -19.84
CA GLU A 577 32.55 16.06 -21.27
C GLU A 577 32.92 14.71 -21.93
N SER A 578 33.94 14.02 -21.47
CA SER A 578 34.35 12.72 -22.00
C SER A 578 33.46 11.57 -21.60
N LEU A 579 32.56 11.79 -20.65
CA LEU A 579 31.66 10.74 -20.12
C LEU A 579 30.42 10.57 -21.01
N PRO A 580 30.13 9.35 -21.51
CA PRO A 580 28.95 9.10 -22.33
C PRO A 580 27.64 9.35 -21.56
N ALA A 581 26.58 9.64 -22.29
CA ALA A 581 25.27 9.95 -21.72
C ALA A 581 24.74 8.82 -20.80
N TYR A 582 24.92 7.55 -21.19
CA TYR A 582 24.50 6.41 -20.39
C TYR A 582 25.29 6.27 -19.08
N TYR A 583 26.58 6.65 -19.06
CA TYR A 583 27.37 6.67 -17.83
C TYR A 583 26.83 7.73 -16.85
N LEU A 584 26.54 8.91 -17.35
CA LEU A 584 25.97 10.02 -16.56
C LEU A 584 24.59 9.66 -15.98
N ALA A 585 23.83 8.84 -16.69
CA ALA A 585 22.52 8.37 -16.26
C ALA A 585 22.60 7.27 -15.19
N SER A 586 23.65 6.43 -15.24
CA SER A 586 23.74 5.16 -14.48
C SER A 586 24.73 5.17 -13.32
N THR A 587 25.60 6.17 -13.21
CA THR A 587 26.69 6.18 -12.21
C THR A 587 26.39 7.16 -11.07
N PRO A 588 26.34 6.69 -9.82
CA PRO A 588 26.20 7.57 -8.66
C PRO A 588 27.36 8.56 -8.53
N PRO A 589 27.11 9.82 -8.17
CA PRO A 589 28.14 10.85 -8.11
C PRO A 589 29.34 10.53 -7.19
N ASN A 590 29.13 9.81 -6.11
CA ASN A 590 30.18 9.38 -5.20
C ASN A 590 31.21 8.42 -5.85
N LEU A 591 30.81 7.65 -6.85
CA LEU A 591 31.71 6.77 -7.61
C LEU A 591 32.47 7.53 -8.68
N VAL A 592 31.91 8.63 -9.20
CA VAL A 592 32.56 9.40 -10.28
C VAL A 592 33.89 10.00 -9.85
N LYS A 593 34.02 10.39 -8.58
CA LYS A 593 35.31 10.83 -8.00
C LYS A 593 36.40 9.75 -8.08
N LEU A 594 36.07 8.52 -7.69
CA LEU A 594 36.96 7.39 -7.80
C LEU A 594 37.30 7.11 -9.27
N HIS A 595 36.31 7.13 -10.14
CA HIS A 595 36.46 6.87 -11.57
C HIS A 595 37.38 7.92 -12.24
N TYR A 596 37.29 9.20 -11.84
CA TYR A 596 38.23 10.22 -12.31
C TYR A 596 39.69 9.85 -12.03
N GLN A 597 39.97 9.40 -10.80
CA GLN A 597 41.36 9.02 -10.43
C GLN A 597 41.85 7.82 -11.23
N LEU A 598 40.96 6.84 -11.49
CA LEU A 598 41.32 5.64 -12.29
C LEU A 598 41.53 6.01 -13.77
N VAL A 599 40.69 6.87 -14.34
CA VAL A 599 40.83 7.31 -15.73
C VAL A 599 42.14 8.07 -15.93
N LYS A 600 42.51 8.95 -15.02
CA LYS A 600 43.81 9.66 -15.09
C LYS A 600 45.02 8.74 -15.10
N LYS A 601 45.01 7.67 -14.27
CA LYS A 601 46.09 6.65 -14.30
C LYS A 601 46.12 5.88 -15.62
N ALA A 602 44.94 5.51 -16.13
CA ALA A 602 44.82 4.78 -17.38
C ALA A 602 45.29 5.61 -18.59
N GLU A 603 45.02 6.94 -18.61
CA GLU A 603 45.52 7.87 -19.60
C GLU A 603 47.04 7.93 -19.63
N GLN A 604 47.73 7.79 -18.48
CA GLN A 604 49.17 7.68 -18.31
C GLN A 604 49.73 6.31 -18.72
N GLY A 605 48.89 5.37 -19.11
CA GLY A 605 49.29 4.04 -19.52
C GLY A 605 49.38 3.02 -18.37
N GLU A 606 48.85 3.34 -17.19
CA GLU A 606 48.81 2.47 -16.02
C GLU A 606 47.42 1.85 -15.85
N PRO A 607 47.15 0.61 -16.33
CA PRO A 607 45.88 -0.04 -16.08
C PRO A 607 45.73 -0.36 -14.59
N THR A 608 44.50 -0.16 -14.08
CA THR A 608 44.18 -0.31 -12.67
C THR A 608 43.01 -1.25 -12.46
N VAL A 609 43.00 -1.94 -11.31
CA VAL A 609 41.87 -2.74 -10.83
C VAL A 609 41.60 -2.37 -9.38
N GLU A 610 40.41 -1.86 -9.12
CA GLU A 610 39.92 -1.62 -7.77
C GLU A 610 38.85 -2.65 -7.39
N THR A 611 38.84 -3.07 -6.13
CA THR A 611 37.83 -4.05 -5.66
C THR A 611 37.08 -3.54 -4.47
N PHE A 612 35.77 -3.67 -4.53
CA PHE A 612 34.85 -3.29 -3.45
C PHE A 612 33.97 -4.48 -3.07
N THR A 613 33.91 -4.83 -1.77
CA THR A 613 33.06 -5.92 -1.29
C THR A 613 31.68 -5.40 -0.91
N GLN A 614 30.66 -5.89 -1.59
CA GLN A 614 29.25 -5.66 -1.29
C GLN A 614 28.73 -6.82 -0.43
N ALA A 615 28.96 -6.72 0.88
CA ALA A 615 28.63 -7.80 1.81
C ALA A 615 27.12 -8.15 1.81
N GLU A 616 26.27 -7.14 1.71
CA GLU A 616 24.80 -7.28 1.66
C GLU A 616 24.33 -8.03 0.41
N LEU A 617 25.05 -7.89 -0.71
CA LEU A 617 24.74 -8.56 -1.97
C LEU A 617 25.43 -9.94 -2.11
N GLY A 618 26.26 -10.34 -1.16
CA GLY A 618 27.09 -11.52 -1.30
C GLY A 618 28.04 -11.46 -2.51
N ALA A 619 28.46 -10.26 -2.91
CA ALA A 619 29.20 -10.00 -4.15
C ALA A 619 30.44 -9.12 -3.93
N THR A 620 31.28 -9.05 -4.97
CA THR A 620 32.45 -8.17 -5.03
C THR A 620 32.46 -7.48 -6.38
N ASP A 621 32.62 -6.16 -6.37
CA ASP A 621 32.86 -5.38 -7.58
C ASP A 621 34.35 -5.36 -7.92
N PHE A 622 34.66 -5.58 -9.19
CA PHE A 622 35.98 -5.36 -9.80
C PHE A 622 35.81 -4.22 -10.79
N THR A 623 36.38 -3.06 -10.49
CA THR A 623 36.40 -1.92 -11.40
C THR A 623 37.77 -1.90 -12.10
N VAL A 624 37.74 -2.11 -13.40
CA VAL A 624 38.93 -2.16 -14.27
C VAL A 624 38.95 -0.89 -15.10
N CYS A 625 40.07 -0.20 -15.09
CA CYS A 625 40.28 0.98 -15.90
C CYS A 625 41.57 0.84 -16.72
N THR A 626 41.46 0.93 -18.05
CA THR A 626 42.60 0.73 -18.98
C THR A 626 42.30 1.39 -20.32
N LYS A 627 43.33 1.56 -21.19
CA LYS A 627 43.10 1.96 -22.57
C LYS A 627 42.16 0.99 -23.27
N ASP A 628 41.17 1.52 -23.97
CA ASP A 628 40.24 0.69 -24.71
C ASP A 628 40.89 0.00 -25.89
N ALA A 629 40.49 -1.24 -26.14
CA ALA A 629 40.97 -2.05 -27.23
C ALA A 629 39.89 -3.03 -27.72
N PRO A 630 39.85 -3.34 -29.02
CA PRO A 630 38.86 -4.28 -29.55
C PRO A 630 38.87 -5.62 -28.78
N GLY A 631 37.71 -6.08 -28.34
CA GLY A 631 37.53 -7.31 -27.60
C GLY A 631 37.99 -7.29 -26.13
N LEU A 632 38.32 -6.14 -25.56
CA LEU A 632 38.76 -5.99 -24.17
C LEU A 632 37.73 -6.60 -23.19
N LEU A 633 36.46 -6.25 -23.30
CA LEU A 633 35.39 -6.78 -22.43
C LEU A 633 35.37 -8.31 -22.44
N SER A 634 35.52 -8.93 -23.61
CA SER A 634 35.59 -10.39 -23.75
C SER A 634 36.78 -10.98 -23.01
N LYS A 635 37.97 -10.36 -23.13
CA LYS A 635 39.20 -10.81 -22.46
C LYS A 635 39.05 -10.73 -20.93
N LEU A 636 38.49 -9.65 -20.40
CA LEU A 636 38.25 -9.46 -18.97
C LEU A 636 37.25 -10.49 -18.43
N LEU A 637 36.14 -10.72 -19.15
CA LEU A 637 35.16 -11.75 -18.80
C LEU A 637 35.75 -13.17 -18.85
N GLY A 638 36.68 -13.42 -19.77
CA GLY A 638 37.42 -14.69 -19.85
C GLY A 638 38.27 -14.95 -18.61
N VAL A 639 38.92 -13.91 -18.08
CA VAL A 639 39.69 -14.04 -16.81
C VAL A 639 38.70 -14.37 -15.65
N LEU A 640 37.57 -13.65 -15.52
CA LEU A 640 36.60 -13.93 -14.46
C LEU A 640 36.07 -15.37 -14.54
N TYR A 641 35.80 -15.85 -15.76
CA TYR A 641 35.39 -17.23 -16.01
C TYR A 641 36.46 -18.23 -15.64
N ALA A 642 37.74 -17.94 -15.95
CA ALA A 642 38.88 -18.83 -15.59
C ALA A 642 38.98 -19.07 -14.08
N PHE A 643 38.55 -18.07 -13.25
CA PHE A 643 38.59 -18.17 -11.79
C PHE A 643 37.26 -18.64 -11.17
N ASP A 644 36.35 -19.21 -11.95
CA ASP A 644 35.05 -19.73 -11.51
C ASP A 644 34.13 -18.65 -10.88
N LEU A 645 34.30 -17.40 -11.26
CA LEU A 645 33.48 -16.32 -10.78
C LEU A 645 32.17 -16.25 -11.58
N SER A 646 31.06 -16.12 -10.84
CA SER A 646 29.75 -15.88 -11.44
C SER A 646 29.55 -14.39 -11.60
N VAL A 647 29.42 -13.93 -12.83
CA VAL A 647 29.14 -12.51 -13.14
C VAL A 647 27.64 -12.27 -12.96
N VAL A 648 27.29 -11.38 -12.04
CA VAL A 648 25.89 -11.03 -11.72
C VAL A 648 25.54 -9.61 -12.19
N GLY A 649 26.55 -8.82 -12.54
CA GLY A 649 26.36 -7.49 -13.11
C GLY A 649 27.58 -7.01 -13.89
N ILE A 650 27.35 -6.23 -14.94
CA ILE A 650 28.41 -5.57 -15.72
C ILE A 650 27.96 -4.12 -15.97
N ARG A 651 28.87 -3.17 -15.76
CA ARG A 651 28.77 -1.79 -16.24
C ARG A 651 30.03 -1.50 -17.01
N ALA A 652 29.93 -1.45 -18.32
CA ALA A 652 31.04 -1.13 -19.21
C ALA A 652 30.87 0.30 -19.77
N CYS A 653 31.93 1.06 -19.79
CA CYS A 653 31.94 2.45 -20.27
C CYS A 653 33.28 2.75 -20.94
N THR A 654 33.23 3.39 -22.08
CA THR A 654 34.42 3.94 -22.78
C THR A 654 34.32 5.45 -22.86
N THR A 655 35.36 6.18 -22.49
CA THR A 655 35.39 7.64 -22.56
C THR A 655 35.41 8.12 -24.03
N GLU A 656 34.70 9.21 -24.31
CA GLU A 656 34.62 9.84 -25.63
C GLU A 656 35.80 10.81 -25.86
N THR A 657 37.01 10.26 -25.93
CA THR A 657 38.25 11.04 -26.14
C THR A 657 39.06 10.51 -27.33
N SER A 658 40.10 11.23 -27.75
CA SER A 658 41.02 10.78 -28.81
C SER A 658 41.83 9.53 -28.41
N THR A 659 41.99 9.27 -27.09
CA THR A 659 42.57 8.06 -26.50
C THR A 659 41.55 7.44 -25.57
N PRO A 660 40.63 6.63 -26.11
CA PRO A 660 39.55 6.09 -25.32
C PRO A 660 40.05 5.21 -24.15
N VAL A 661 39.45 5.43 -23.00
CA VAL A 661 39.71 4.64 -21.79
C VAL A 661 38.45 3.82 -21.44
N ALA A 662 38.61 2.53 -21.33
CA ALA A 662 37.57 1.65 -20.84
C ALA A 662 37.52 1.66 -19.30
N LEU A 663 36.34 1.83 -18.75
CA LEU A 663 36.05 1.81 -17.33
C LEU A 663 34.93 0.78 -17.08
N ASP A 664 35.31 -0.43 -16.77
CA ASP A 664 34.41 -1.57 -16.65
C ASP A 664 34.28 -2.04 -15.20
N THR A 665 33.08 -2.09 -14.69
CA THR A 665 32.78 -2.64 -13.35
C THR A 665 32.05 -3.95 -13.49
N PHE A 666 32.63 -5.02 -12.93
CA PHE A 666 32.06 -6.37 -12.88
C PHE A 666 31.63 -6.69 -11.46
N THR A 667 30.34 -6.86 -11.24
CA THR A 667 29.81 -7.40 -9.98
C THR A 667 29.81 -8.93 -10.07
N VAL A 668 30.57 -9.58 -9.22
CA VAL A 668 30.78 -11.04 -9.26
C VAL A 668 30.62 -11.68 -7.90
N ASN A 669 30.27 -12.94 -7.88
CA ASN A 669 30.29 -13.75 -6.67
C ASN A 669 31.07 -15.06 -6.86
N PHE A 670 31.49 -15.67 -5.75
CA PHE A 670 32.17 -16.97 -5.69
C PHE A 670 31.28 -17.94 -4.92
N GLY A 671 30.50 -18.75 -5.65
CA GLY A 671 29.54 -19.65 -5.03
C GLY A 671 28.48 -18.96 -4.18
N GLY A 672 27.95 -17.80 -4.64
CA GLY A 672 26.92 -17.00 -3.93
C GLY A 672 27.45 -16.17 -2.76
N ARG A 673 28.78 -16.04 -2.59
CA ARG A 673 29.45 -15.25 -1.53
C ARG A 673 30.41 -14.24 -2.13
N PRO A 674 30.82 -13.20 -1.39
CA PRO A 674 31.89 -12.31 -1.81
C PRO A 674 33.16 -13.08 -2.11
N VAL A 675 33.93 -12.58 -3.08
CA VAL A 675 35.18 -13.21 -3.49
C VAL A 675 36.20 -13.11 -2.35
N PRO A 676 36.82 -14.23 -1.91
CA PRO A 676 37.85 -14.24 -0.86
C PRO A 676 39.06 -13.35 -1.19
N ALA A 677 39.66 -12.71 -0.20
CA ALA A 677 40.75 -11.74 -0.39
C ALA A 677 41.92 -12.26 -1.22
N ALA A 678 42.35 -13.53 -0.98
CA ALA A 678 43.41 -14.15 -1.74
C ALA A 678 43.03 -14.37 -3.21
N THR A 679 41.78 -14.75 -3.47
CA THR A 679 41.26 -14.91 -4.84
C THR A 679 41.15 -13.56 -5.53
N ARG A 680 40.67 -12.50 -4.82
CA ARG A 680 40.60 -11.15 -5.36
C ARG A 680 41.96 -10.65 -5.88
N ALA A 681 43.02 -10.84 -5.09
CA ALA A 681 44.39 -10.46 -5.49
C ALA A 681 44.85 -11.23 -6.74
N SER A 682 44.60 -12.54 -6.78
CA SER A 682 44.96 -13.37 -7.93
C SER A 682 44.20 -12.99 -9.20
N VAL A 683 42.89 -12.72 -9.08
CA VAL A 683 42.07 -12.25 -10.19
C VAL A 683 42.51 -10.88 -10.66
N GLY A 684 42.74 -9.93 -9.75
CA GLY A 684 43.21 -8.58 -10.08
C GLY A 684 44.52 -8.61 -10.85
N ASN A 685 45.52 -9.43 -10.43
CA ASN A 685 46.79 -9.59 -11.12
C ASN A 685 46.59 -10.18 -12.53
N ALA A 686 45.73 -11.18 -12.67
CA ALA A 686 45.45 -11.80 -13.97
C ALA A 686 44.74 -10.81 -14.92
N VAL A 687 43.79 -10.03 -14.42
CA VAL A 687 43.10 -8.98 -15.16
C VAL A 687 44.08 -7.93 -15.64
N LEU A 688 44.98 -7.44 -14.76
CA LEU A 688 46.02 -6.49 -15.15
C LEU A 688 46.96 -7.02 -16.19
N ALA A 689 47.44 -8.26 -16.05
CA ALA A 689 48.34 -8.90 -17.01
C ALA A 689 47.71 -9.04 -18.41
N VAL A 690 46.39 -9.37 -18.45
CA VAL A 690 45.65 -9.48 -19.71
C VAL A 690 45.35 -8.08 -20.29
N ALA A 691 45.03 -7.10 -19.46
CA ALA A 691 44.79 -5.71 -19.89
C ALA A 691 46.08 -5.08 -20.46
N ARG A 692 47.27 -5.42 -19.94
CA ARG A 692 48.56 -4.96 -20.45
C ARG A 692 49.03 -5.73 -21.69
N GLY A 693 48.33 -6.80 -22.08
CA GLY A 693 48.74 -7.66 -23.16
C GLY A 693 49.94 -8.55 -22.82
N GLU A 694 50.33 -8.66 -21.54
CA GLU A 694 51.41 -9.52 -21.04
C GLU A 694 51.04 -10.99 -21.07
N ARG A 695 49.75 -11.28 -21.03
CA ARG A 695 49.15 -12.63 -21.06
C ARG A 695 47.95 -12.68 -21.98
N ASP A 696 47.86 -13.79 -22.72
CA ASP A 696 46.67 -14.11 -23.48
C ASP A 696 45.61 -14.74 -22.58
N VAL A 697 44.33 -14.33 -22.75
CA VAL A 697 43.21 -14.87 -21.99
C VAL A 697 43.00 -16.35 -22.22
N GLU A 698 43.26 -16.85 -23.43
CA GLU A 698 43.14 -18.28 -23.74
C GLU A 698 44.18 -19.10 -22.97
N ALA A 699 45.41 -18.58 -22.77
CA ALA A 699 46.40 -19.22 -21.92
C ALA A 699 45.93 -19.26 -20.46
N VAL A 700 45.33 -18.18 -19.94
CA VAL A 700 44.79 -18.15 -18.57
C VAL A 700 43.67 -19.17 -18.39
N LEU A 701 42.83 -19.36 -19.39
CA LEU A 701 41.75 -20.36 -19.38
C LEU A 701 42.30 -21.77 -19.37
N GLN A 702 43.25 -22.07 -20.25
CA GLN A 702 43.87 -23.40 -20.35
C GLN A 702 44.62 -23.80 -19.06
N GLU A 703 45.38 -22.91 -18.44
CA GLU A 703 46.05 -23.14 -17.16
C GLU A 703 45.06 -23.46 -16.03
N ARG A 704 43.83 -22.99 -16.13
CA ARG A 704 42.74 -23.21 -15.18
C ARG A 704 41.84 -24.39 -15.59
N GLY A 705 42.24 -25.15 -16.64
CA GLY A 705 41.45 -26.32 -17.11
C GLY A 705 40.13 -25.95 -17.77
N LYS A 706 40.00 -24.72 -18.29
CA LYS A 706 38.80 -24.26 -19.01
C LYS A 706 39.05 -24.35 -20.50
N ASP A 707 38.14 -25.00 -21.21
CA ASP A 707 38.13 -25.03 -22.66
C ASP A 707 37.23 -23.91 -23.19
N PRO A 708 37.76 -22.89 -23.85
CA PRO A 708 36.95 -21.78 -24.41
C PRO A 708 36.02 -22.25 -25.53
N ASN A 709 36.23 -23.46 -26.10
CA ASN A 709 35.44 -23.98 -27.23
C ASN A 709 34.52 -25.13 -26.80
N ARG A 710 34.51 -25.49 -25.52
CA ARG A 710 33.67 -26.56 -24.97
C ARG A 710 32.24 -26.06 -24.81
N GLU A 711 31.32 -26.79 -25.46
CA GLU A 711 29.87 -26.66 -25.42
C GLU A 711 29.25 -25.64 -26.38
N GLN A 712 28.51 -26.20 -27.35
CA GLN A 712 27.43 -25.46 -28.01
C GLN A 712 26.35 -25.23 -26.98
N GLU A 713 26.22 -23.99 -26.49
CA GLU A 713 25.13 -23.63 -25.63
C GLU A 713 23.90 -23.39 -26.51
N ILE A 714 22.80 -24.08 -26.19
CA ILE A 714 21.50 -23.77 -26.75
C ILE A 714 21.03 -22.52 -26.04
N PHE A 715 20.87 -21.41 -26.74
CA PHE A 715 20.31 -20.18 -26.18
C PHE A 715 19.23 -19.63 -27.08
N THR A 716 18.33 -18.85 -26.51
CA THR A 716 17.37 -18.06 -27.27
C THR A 716 17.78 -16.60 -27.20
N TYR A 717 17.47 -15.81 -28.22
CA TYR A 717 17.74 -14.39 -28.21
C TYR A 717 16.61 -13.57 -28.80
N SER A 718 16.57 -12.29 -28.42
CA SER A 718 15.75 -11.25 -29.00
C SER A 718 16.61 -10.06 -29.30
N PHE A 719 16.35 -9.40 -30.42
CA PHE A 719 17.11 -8.22 -30.81
C PHE A 719 16.18 -7.05 -31.18
N TRP A 720 16.51 -5.89 -30.66
CA TRP A 720 15.86 -4.61 -30.99
C TRP A 720 16.89 -3.73 -31.71
N PRO A 721 16.66 -3.41 -33.01
CA PRO A 721 17.51 -2.51 -33.75
C PRO A 721 17.55 -1.11 -33.11
N GLY A 722 18.72 -0.48 -33.08
CA GLY A 722 18.94 0.83 -32.51
C GLY A 722 20.40 1.25 -32.63
N SER A 723 20.73 2.40 -32.05
CA SER A 723 22.11 2.88 -32.00
C SER A 723 22.44 3.36 -30.56
N PRO A 724 22.91 2.43 -29.69
CA PRO A 724 23.21 1.00 -29.91
C PRO A 724 21.97 0.11 -30.03
N GLY A 725 22.09 -1.02 -30.73
CA GLY A 725 21.09 -2.09 -30.72
C GLY A 725 21.11 -2.89 -29.43
N VAL A 726 19.97 -3.46 -29.02
CA VAL A 726 19.83 -4.23 -27.78
C VAL A 726 19.69 -5.72 -28.09
N LEU A 727 20.64 -6.53 -27.67
CA LEU A 727 20.64 -7.98 -27.78
C LEU A 727 20.37 -8.61 -26.43
N GLU A 728 19.23 -9.26 -26.24
CA GLU A 728 18.94 -10.11 -25.08
C GLU A 728 19.19 -11.56 -25.44
N VAL A 729 19.90 -12.29 -24.58
CA VAL A 729 20.19 -13.71 -24.75
C VAL A 729 19.80 -14.46 -23.49
N ARG A 730 19.14 -15.62 -23.66
CA ARG A 730 18.80 -16.55 -22.59
C ARG A 730 19.42 -17.90 -22.86
N ALA A 731 20.10 -18.44 -21.88
CA ALA A 731 20.76 -19.75 -21.95
C ALA A 731 20.45 -20.56 -20.70
N PRO A 732 20.52 -21.89 -20.74
CA PRO A 732 20.58 -22.72 -19.56
C PRO A 732 21.71 -22.24 -18.64
N ARG A 733 21.58 -22.46 -17.33
CA ARG A 733 22.59 -22.03 -16.36
C ARG A 733 23.95 -22.61 -16.70
N GLY A 734 24.86 -21.76 -17.17
CA GLY A 734 26.22 -22.10 -17.55
C GLY A 734 27.18 -21.01 -17.12
N ARG A 735 28.27 -21.42 -16.39
CA ARG A 735 29.35 -20.49 -16.09
C ARG A 735 30.10 -20.19 -17.39
N GLY A 736 30.29 -18.91 -17.72
CA GLY A 736 31.04 -18.49 -18.89
C GLY A 736 30.23 -18.02 -20.08
N MET A 737 28.89 -18.05 -20.01
CA MET A 737 28.01 -17.51 -21.07
C MET A 737 28.37 -16.05 -21.44
N PRO A 738 28.55 -15.11 -20.47
CA PRO A 738 28.93 -13.74 -20.80
C PRO A 738 30.27 -13.64 -21.57
N TYR A 739 31.22 -14.47 -21.22
CA TYR A 739 32.50 -14.55 -21.95
C TYR A 739 32.30 -15.02 -23.39
N ARG A 740 31.57 -16.14 -23.60
CA ARG A 740 31.37 -16.70 -24.92
C ARG A 740 30.60 -15.75 -25.83
N LEU A 741 29.55 -15.12 -25.35
CA LEU A 741 28.79 -14.15 -26.12
C LEU A 741 29.61 -12.92 -26.47
N SER A 742 30.30 -12.33 -25.50
CA SER A 742 31.17 -11.17 -25.77
C SER A 742 32.30 -11.50 -26.75
N ARG A 743 32.79 -12.78 -26.72
CA ARG A 743 33.76 -13.27 -27.69
C ARG A 743 33.21 -13.42 -29.10
N LEU A 744 31.95 -13.90 -29.23
CA LEU A 744 31.27 -13.95 -30.52
C LEU A 744 31.08 -12.56 -31.11
N ILE A 745 30.58 -11.62 -30.30
CA ILE A 745 30.39 -10.20 -30.67
C ILE A 745 31.72 -9.59 -31.12
N ALA A 746 32.79 -9.77 -30.31
CA ALA A 746 34.09 -9.20 -30.59
C ALA A 746 34.75 -9.79 -31.87
N ARG A 747 34.54 -11.07 -32.19
CA ARG A 747 35.03 -11.72 -33.43
C ARG A 747 34.46 -11.13 -34.71
N GLN A 748 33.26 -10.52 -34.63
CA GLN A 748 32.62 -9.81 -35.74
C GLN A 748 33.15 -8.35 -35.89
N GLY A 749 34.03 -7.91 -35.01
CA GLY A 749 34.44 -6.51 -34.93
C GLY A 749 33.33 -5.58 -34.42
N TRP A 750 32.31 -6.14 -33.76
CA TRP A 750 31.24 -5.33 -33.15
C TRP A 750 31.66 -4.79 -31.79
N ASN A 751 31.19 -3.59 -31.48
CA ASN A 751 31.45 -2.95 -30.19
C ASN A 751 30.33 -3.29 -29.19
N THR A 752 30.72 -3.54 -27.93
CA THR A 752 29.80 -3.61 -26.81
C THR A 752 29.91 -2.33 -25.99
N PHE A 753 28.88 -1.51 -25.95
CA PHE A 753 28.84 -0.25 -25.20
C PHE A 753 28.46 -0.44 -23.74
N ALA A 754 27.58 -1.40 -23.49
CA ALA A 754 27.17 -1.79 -22.13
C ALA A 754 26.74 -3.27 -22.16
N ALA A 755 26.82 -3.91 -21.01
CA ALA A 755 26.29 -5.25 -20.86
C ALA A 755 25.69 -5.44 -19.46
N ARG A 756 24.67 -6.28 -19.38
CA ARG A 756 24.09 -6.75 -18.12
C ARG A 756 24.00 -8.25 -18.13
N VAL A 757 24.15 -8.86 -16.98
CA VAL A 757 24.03 -10.31 -16.81
C VAL A 757 23.22 -10.58 -15.57
N GLY A 758 22.22 -11.45 -15.70
CA GLY A 758 21.44 -11.98 -14.59
C GLY A 758 21.53 -13.50 -14.59
N GLN A 759 21.66 -14.11 -13.42
CA GLN A 759 21.61 -15.56 -13.28
C GLN A 759 20.41 -15.96 -12.44
N TRP A 760 19.75 -17.03 -12.85
CA TRP A 760 18.65 -17.70 -12.14
C TRP A 760 19.07 -19.08 -11.70
N ALA A 761 18.20 -19.76 -10.98
CA ALA A 761 18.47 -21.12 -10.54
C ALA A 761 18.75 -22.09 -11.71
N ASP A 762 18.01 -21.95 -12.79
CA ASP A 762 18.00 -22.86 -13.96
C ASP A 762 18.49 -22.21 -15.26
N SER A 763 18.57 -20.89 -15.32
CA SER A 763 18.88 -20.13 -16.53
C SER A 763 19.77 -18.93 -16.25
N ALA A 764 20.40 -18.42 -17.30
CA ALA A 764 21.12 -17.16 -17.29
C ALA A 764 20.61 -16.28 -18.44
N ALA A 765 20.50 -14.99 -18.21
CA ALA A 765 20.22 -14.05 -19.27
C ALA A 765 21.28 -12.94 -19.28
N ALA A 766 21.57 -12.46 -20.47
CA ALA A 766 22.44 -11.31 -20.67
C ALA A 766 21.84 -10.36 -21.68
N THR A 767 21.97 -9.08 -21.41
CA THR A 767 21.64 -8.00 -22.34
C THR A 767 22.90 -7.28 -22.72
N PHE A 768 23.16 -7.18 -24.04
CA PHE A 768 24.28 -6.43 -24.60
C PHE A 768 23.75 -5.26 -25.42
N TYR A 769 24.30 -4.11 -25.19
CA TYR A 769 24.11 -2.92 -26.04
C TYR A 769 25.25 -2.90 -27.05
N ILE A 770 24.95 -3.23 -28.31
CA ILE A 770 25.94 -3.51 -29.34
C ILE A 770 25.78 -2.60 -30.54
N GLY A 771 26.91 -2.33 -31.21
CA GLY A 771 26.95 -1.65 -32.50
C GLY A 771 27.92 -2.33 -33.43
N GLY A 772 27.66 -2.18 -34.72
CA GLY A 772 28.54 -2.72 -35.75
C GLY A 772 29.89 -2.01 -35.79
N ALA A 773 30.82 -2.57 -36.57
CA ALA A 773 32.12 -1.94 -36.83
C ALA A 773 31.92 -0.50 -37.37
N ASN A 774 32.68 0.44 -36.82
CA ASN A 774 32.60 1.88 -37.17
C ASN A 774 31.25 2.55 -36.82
N GLY A 775 30.52 2.05 -35.79
CA GLY A 775 29.30 2.68 -35.29
C GLY A 775 28.06 2.45 -36.18
N LYS A 776 28.11 1.55 -37.15
CA LYS A 776 26.91 1.20 -37.95
C LYS A 776 25.85 0.52 -37.09
N PRO A 777 24.56 0.89 -37.22
CA PRO A 777 23.47 0.12 -36.63
C PRO A 777 23.49 -1.32 -37.15
N LEU A 778 23.27 -2.27 -36.23
CA LEU A 778 23.11 -3.69 -36.57
C LEU A 778 21.67 -3.98 -36.97
N THR A 779 21.48 -4.93 -37.85
CA THR A 779 20.17 -5.46 -38.25
C THR A 779 19.92 -6.82 -37.59
N ALA A 780 18.67 -7.28 -37.58
CA ALA A 780 18.33 -8.61 -37.12
C ALA A 780 19.02 -9.70 -37.98
N GLU A 781 19.20 -9.45 -39.27
CA GLU A 781 19.88 -10.36 -40.21
C GLU A 781 21.35 -10.51 -39.90
N ASP A 782 22.05 -9.42 -39.49
CA ASP A 782 23.46 -9.48 -39.07
C ASP A 782 23.62 -10.41 -37.86
N LEU A 783 22.69 -10.32 -36.90
CA LEU A 783 22.73 -11.15 -35.69
C LEU A 783 22.34 -12.61 -35.99
N ASP A 784 21.33 -12.83 -36.82
CA ASP A 784 20.92 -14.16 -37.22
C ASP A 784 22.08 -14.96 -37.82
N GLN A 785 22.89 -14.34 -38.69
CA GLN A 785 24.05 -14.96 -39.30
C GLN A 785 25.10 -15.40 -38.27
N VAL A 786 25.24 -14.64 -37.18
CA VAL A 786 26.28 -14.90 -36.15
C VAL A 786 25.75 -15.84 -35.06
N LEU A 787 24.51 -15.71 -34.65
CA LEU A 787 23.96 -16.40 -33.47
C LEU A 787 23.23 -17.71 -33.82
N ARG A 788 22.59 -17.82 -35.01
CA ARG A 788 21.88 -19.05 -35.44
C ARG A 788 22.72 -20.33 -35.36
N PRO A 789 24.01 -20.35 -35.67
CA PRO A 789 24.81 -21.58 -35.53
C PRO A 789 24.96 -22.06 -34.09
N HIS A 790 24.56 -21.26 -33.10
CA HIS A 790 24.71 -21.52 -31.67
C HIS A 790 23.38 -21.70 -30.93
N ILE A 791 22.24 -21.74 -31.67
CA ILE A 791 20.88 -21.93 -31.13
C ILE A 791 20.47 -23.40 -31.10
#